data_40eeef5d0a90f5dd1f3ee2b0c41e6af2
#
_entry.id   40eeef5d0a90f5dd1f3ee2b0c41e6af2
#
_cell.length_a   1.000
_cell.length_b   1.000
_cell.length_c   1.000
_cell.angle_alpha   90.00
_cell.angle_beta   90.00
_cell.angle_gamma   90.00
#
_symmetry.space_group_name_H-M   'P 1'
#
loop_
_entity.id
_entity.type
_entity.pdbx_description
1 polymer ?
#
loop_
_entity_poly.entity_id
_entity_poly.type
_entity_poly.pdbx_seq_one_letter_code
_entity_poly.pdbx_strand_id
1 'polypeptide(L)'
;MGIKVGIDLGTTFSAVAMMDEKKGQPVIIPNTLGEKITPSVIQFTEDDEIIVGSEAKEAFESGESGCASVFKRSMGSQETYCSFNGKKYTAEDLSAILLRYLKEETEKVTGQTIDEAVVTVPAYFYHKERQATMNAAKKAGLNIRQIINEPTAAAMNYGVNHWRENARVLVYDLGGGTFDVTLVQMKKGNHMESLQTTGDHTLGGKDWDSRISMIIEGKIEGETGLSVAEYPEIHQIVTQNAENIKKQLTTRNTANVRVNLPDYGWYSTTVSLEEFEQNTNDLIERTGTLCESLLRGLNIGWRDITDILLVGGSTRMRQVTTFLKRISGHTPLSQVNPDEAVALGAAIQVHLPLPEYSVITMASASEEKQTGSFSPFKFKKNTPQPVKTPSYSIPGVVGKETALTNALCMNHVDVVAHAMGVIAVNAEGTRYINKTIVPANQRIPVKCAEAFHYYTSARGENEVEIYVLQGTKAPLECQIIGKYMVSGISHNREDNPTTIKIQYSYDINGMVHVQARQGNSNVDLPIREEPVPADMSKYGQPIDPDEMKPVAEPLSVVMAVDVSGSMSGEPIKDALDAMCHFVDNFEEYPGDVQIGAIAVSDTSQIVQSLTSNLSKCKSSIRSITSCMTGVCNDGHPFDDIKSMLSREKGKKIAIVLADGMWSYQDRAVSAAQSCHRAGIDITGIGFGSADQKFLRDISSGDVQAMLVDQSELTQSFGKIAQEIGGGGTASKRGRTGSETSVTTWLAINEH
;
A
#
# COMPACT_ATOMS: atom_id res chain seq x y z
N MET A 1 0.21 37.73 14.84
CA MET A 1 0.73 36.62 14.02
C MET A 1 0.16 35.35 14.61
N GLY A 2 -0.37 34.50 13.78
CA GLY A 2 -0.85 33.19 14.24
C GLY A 2 0.31 32.23 14.46
N ILE A 3 -0.02 31.02 14.89
CA ILE A 3 0.97 29.95 15.12
C ILE A 3 1.14 29.07 13.89
N LYS A 4 2.30 28.40 13.81
CA LYS A 4 2.57 27.35 12.85
C LYS A 4 2.55 26.00 13.55
N VAL A 5 1.88 25.03 12.99
CA VAL A 5 1.65 23.72 13.62
C VAL A 5 2.03 22.55 12.74
N GLY A 6 2.45 21.46 13.37
CA GLY A 6 2.52 20.13 12.79
C GLY A 6 1.35 19.31 13.28
N ILE A 7 0.68 18.61 12.38
CA ILE A 7 -0.49 17.77 12.68
C ILE A 7 -0.19 16.34 12.26
N ASP A 8 -0.21 15.43 13.22
CA ASP A 8 -0.27 14.01 12.94
C ASP A 8 -1.72 13.59 12.82
N LEU A 9 -2.15 13.28 11.60
CA LEU A 9 -3.48 12.76 11.31
C LEU A 9 -3.42 11.23 11.35
N GLY A 10 -3.54 10.63 12.53
CA GLY A 10 -3.42 9.19 12.70
C GLY A 10 -4.72 8.41 12.45
N THR A 11 -4.62 7.10 12.18
CA THR A 11 -5.78 6.22 11.99
C THR A 11 -6.61 6.05 13.27
N THR A 12 -5.93 6.00 14.42
CA THR A 12 -6.56 5.76 15.74
C THR A 12 -6.50 6.99 16.64
N PHE A 13 -5.38 7.70 16.63
CA PHE A 13 -5.15 8.91 17.39
C PHE A 13 -4.47 9.95 16.53
N SER A 14 -4.81 11.21 16.77
CA SER A 14 -4.19 12.37 16.11
C SER A 14 -3.58 13.31 17.17
N ALA A 15 -2.57 14.06 16.78
CA ALA A 15 -1.88 15.00 17.67
C ALA A 15 -1.50 16.30 16.95
N VAL A 16 -1.43 17.39 17.68
CA VAL A 16 -0.98 18.68 17.19
C VAL A 16 0.23 19.15 17.99
N ALA A 17 1.24 19.67 17.31
CA ALA A 17 2.45 20.21 17.95
C ALA A 17 2.82 21.55 17.34
N MET A 18 3.58 22.33 18.09
CA MET A 18 4.18 23.59 17.66
C MET A 18 5.62 23.71 18.19
N MET A 19 6.39 24.67 17.68
CA MET A 19 7.67 25.04 18.27
C MET A 19 7.45 25.95 19.47
N ASP A 20 7.99 25.56 20.63
CA ASP A 20 8.12 26.45 21.80
C ASP A 20 9.31 27.38 21.57
N GLU A 21 9.05 28.61 21.20
CA GLU A 21 10.12 29.60 20.92
C GLU A 21 11.06 29.85 22.09
N LYS A 22 10.59 29.70 23.35
CA LYS A 22 11.39 29.90 24.53
C LYS A 22 12.36 28.74 24.80
N LYS A 23 11.92 27.53 24.55
CA LYS A 23 12.71 26.31 24.76
C LYS A 23 13.49 25.92 23.51
N GLY A 24 13.08 26.40 22.34
CA GLY A 24 13.66 26.01 21.07
C GLY A 24 13.42 24.54 20.71
N GLN A 25 12.32 23.95 21.18
CA GLN A 25 11.98 22.55 20.99
C GLN A 25 10.52 22.41 20.57
N PRO A 26 10.18 21.39 19.78
CA PRO A 26 8.78 21.11 19.48
C PRO A 26 8.08 20.60 20.73
N VAL A 27 6.81 21.00 20.91
CA VAL A 27 5.95 20.59 22.02
C VAL A 27 4.57 20.22 21.52
N ILE A 28 3.97 19.19 22.12
CA ILE A 28 2.58 18.84 21.85
C ILE A 28 1.66 19.89 22.46
N ILE A 29 0.64 20.31 21.71
CA ILE A 29 -0.44 21.14 22.18
C ILE A 29 -1.55 20.18 22.62
N PRO A 30 -1.88 20.12 23.93
CA PRO A 30 -2.99 19.31 24.39
C PRO A 30 -4.34 19.90 23.90
N ASN A 31 -5.38 19.08 23.82
CA ASN A 31 -6.73 19.57 23.57
C ASN A 31 -7.29 20.28 24.83
N THR A 32 -8.51 20.78 24.75
CA THR A 32 -9.17 21.46 25.89
C THR A 32 -9.40 20.56 27.10
N LEU A 33 -9.40 19.24 26.93
CA LEU A 33 -9.48 18.25 28.01
C LEU A 33 -8.10 17.96 28.65
N GLY A 34 -7.01 18.58 28.13
CA GLY A 34 -5.65 18.34 28.59
C GLY A 34 -5.00 17.08 28.01
N GLU A 35 -5.61 16.45 27.03
CA GLU A 35 -5.07 15.24 26.39
C GLU A 35 -4.07 15.61 25.29
N LYS A 36 -2.94 14.93 25.25
CA LYS A 36 -1.88 15.15 24.26
C LYS A 36 -2.18 14.55 22.89
N ILE A 37 -3.02 13.53 22.85
CA ILE A 37 -3.47 12.84 21.66
C ILE A 37 -5.01 12.79 21.68
N THR A 38 -5.62 12.99 20.52
CA THR A 38 -7.07 12.99 20.35
C THR A 38 -7.48 11.71 19.59
N PRO A 39 -8.41 10.90 20.09
CA PRO A 39 -8.93 9.77 19.34
C PRO A 39 -9.51 10.20 17.98
N SER A 40 -9.16 9.50 16.91
CA SER A 40 -9.68 9.74 15.55
C SER A 40 -11.05 9.07 15.39
N VAL A 41 -12.00 9.45 16.24
CA VAL A 41 -13.37 8.92 16.28
C VAL A 41 -14.35 10.09 16.21
N ILE A 42 -15.42 9.90 15.46
CA ILE A 42 -16.49 10.88 15.25
C ILE A 42 -17.81 10.20 15.58
N GLN A 43 -18.66 10.87 16.34
CA GLN A 43 -20.05 10.47 16.57
C GLN A 43 -20.99 11.52 16.00
N PHE A 44 -22.00 11.07 15.30
CA PHE A 44 -23.13 11.89 14.84
C PHE A 44 -24.32 11.58 15.75
N THR A 45 -24.87 12.59 16.43
CA THR A 45 -26.00 12.43 17.33
C THR A 45 -27.32 12.65 16.61
N GLU A 46 -28.41 12.16 17.18
CA GLU A 46 -29.75 12.35 16.60
C GLU A 46 -30.15 13.83 16.47
N ASP A 47 -29.58 14.70 17.29
CA ASP A 47 -29.78 16.16 17.27
C ASP A 47 -28.89 16.90 16.26
N ASP A 48 -28.30 16.17 15.31
CA ASP A 48 -27.34 16.68 14.28
C ASP A 48 -26.05 17.28 14.86
N GLU A 49 -25.69 17.00 16.10
CA GLU A 49 -24.41 17.38 16.67
C GLU A 49 -23.32 16.41 16.23
N ILE A 50 -22.11 16.94 16.11
CA ILE A 50 -20.90 16.16 15.76
C ILE A 50 -19.94 16.21 16.94
N ILE A 51 -19.72 15.06 17.55
CA ILE A 51 -18.78 14.88 18.66
C ILE A 51 -17.51 14.23 18.11
N VAL A 52 -16.34 14.69 18.55
CA VAL A 52 -15.04 14.19 18.09
C VAL A 52 -14.13 13.94 19.28
N GLY A 53 -13.31 12.90 19.22
CA GLY A 53 -12.30 12.63 20.24
C GLY A 53 -12.75 11.65 21.30
N SER A 54 -12.41 11.90 22.55
CA SER A 54 -12.57 10.94 23.65
C SER A 54 -14.03 10.61 23.95
N GLU A 55 -14.91 11.58 23.93
CA GLU A 55 -16.34 11.37 24.13
C GLU A 55 -16.94 10.48 23.01
N ALA A 56 -16.61 10.78 21.74
CA ALA A 56 -17.02 9.93 20.61
C ALA A 56 -16.45 8.52 20.70
N LYS A 57 -15.24 8.38 21.27
CA LYS A 57 -14.63 7.07 21.49
C LYS A 57 -15.34 6.29 22.59
N GLU A 58 -15.73 6.93 23.68
CA GLU A 58 -16.52 6.31 24.74
C GLU A 58 -17.88 5.84 24.23
N ALA A 59 -18.56 6.65 23.42
CA ALA A 59 -19.80 6.27 22.76
C ALA A 59 -19.59 5.07 21.81
N PHE A 60 -18.53 5.08 21.04
CA PHE A 60 -18.14 3.94 20.17
C PHE A 60 -17.89 2.67 20.98
N GLU A 61 -17.13 2.76 22.09
CA GLU A 61 -16.81 1.62 22.98
C GLU A 61 -18.05 1.13 23.77
N SER A 62 -19.05 1.99 23.96
CA SER A 62 -20.35 1.65 24.57
C SER A 62 -21.36 1.06 23.58
N GLY A 63 -21.05 1.01 22.30
CA GLY A 63 -21.93 0.44 21.28
C GLY A 63 -22.98 1.41 20.76
N GLU A 64 -22.83 2.72 21.00
CA GLU A 64 -23.76 3.72 20.50
C GLU A 64 -23.71 3.82 18.98
N SER A 65 -24.86 4.11 18.37
CA SER A 65 -25.00 4.30 16.93
C SER A 65 -24.36 5.61 16.45
N GLY A 66 -24.15 5.74 15.14
CA GLY A 66 -23.65 6.98 14.53
C GLY A 66 -22.15 7.22 14.67
N CYS A 67 -21.38 6.26 15.19
CA CYS A 67 -19.94 6.39 15.35
C CYS A 67 -19.16 5.98 14.10
N ALA A 68 -18.13 6.74 13.75
CA ALA A 68 -17.17 6.45 12.68
C ALA A 68 -15.75 6.46 13.22
N SER A 69 -15.00 5.39 12.98
CA SER A 69 -13.61 5.22 13.40
C SER A 69 -12.79 4.56 12.27
N VAL A 70 -11.45 4.66 12.29
CA VAL A 70 -10.55 3.98 11.33
C VAL A 70 -10.72 4.41 9.86
N PHE A 71 -11.46 5.47 9.58
CA PHE A 71 -11.78 5.93 8.24
C PHE A 71 -10.54 6.32 7.39
N LYS A 72 -9.40 6.60 8.01
CA LYS A 72 -8.14 6.89 7.30
C LYS A 72 -7.69 5.72 6.39
N ARG A 73 -8.05 4.46 6.72
CA ARG A 73 -7.77 3.30 5.84
C ARG A 73 -8.49 3.36 4.49
N SER A 74 -9.61 4.08 4.42
CA SER A 74 -10.41 4.27 3.20
C SER A 74 -10.11 5.60 2.50
N MET A 75 -9.03 6.28 2.88
CA MET A 75 -8.63 7.54 2.26
C MET A 75 -8.39 7.36 0.76
N GLY A 76 -8.79 8.34 -0.05
CA GLY A 76 -8.70 8.26 -1.52
C GLY A 76 -9.85 7.50 -2.19
N SER A 77 -10.66 6.74 -1.42
CA SER A 77 -11.90 6.14 -1.93
C SER A 77 -13.01 7.19 -2.04
N GLN A 78 -13.76 7.13 -3.15
CA GLN A 78 -14.96 7.96 -3.36
C GLN A 78 -16.22 7.27 -2.81
N GLU A 79 -16.10 6.10 -2.26
CA GLU A 79 -17.22 5.36 -1.69
C GLU A 79 -17.72 6.01 -0.39
N THR A 80 -18.99 5.85 -0.13
CA THR A 80 -19.60 6.28 1.13
C THR A 80 -19.05 5.42 2.26
N TYR A 81 -18.34 6.03 3.20
CA TYR A 81 -17.85 5.35 4.41
C TYR A 81 -18.97 5.08 5.41
N CYS A 82 -19.78 6.10 5.68
CA CYS A 82 -20.97 6.00 6.52
C CYS A 82 -22.06 6.98 6.04
N SER A 83 -23.29 6.73 6.50
CA SER A 83 -24.42 7.61 6.23
C SER A 83 -25.13 7.93 7.55
N PHE A 84 -25.45 9.20 7.77
CA PHE A 84 -26.18 9.64 8.94
C PHE A 84 -27.20 10.73 8.54
N ASN A 85 -28.45 10.62 9.04
CA ASN A 85 -29.56 11.54 8.72
C ASN A 85 -29.69 11.83 7.20
N GLY A 86 -29.54 10.78 6.35
CA GLY A 86 -29.63 10.89 4.89
C GLY A 86 -28.41 11.53 4.22
N LYS A 87 -27.43 12.02 4.98
CA LYS A 87 -26.19 12.57 4.48
C LYS A 87 -25.11 11.50 4.44
N LYS A 88 -24.38 11.43 3.32
CA LYS A 88 -23.30 10.47 3.09
C LYS A 88 -21.96 11.15 3.34
N TYR A 89 -21.04 10.41 3.98
CA TYR A 89 -19.70 10.86 4.30
C TYR A 89 -18.67 9.90 3.73
N THR A 90 -17.70 10.44 3.02
CA THR A 90 -16.49 9.72 2.59
C THR A 90 -15.42 9.78 3.69
N ALA A 91 -14.35 8.99 3.55
CA ALA A 91 -13.20 9.07 4.46
C ALA A 91 -12.53 10.47 4.43
N GLU A 92 -12.54 11.14 3.26
CA GLU A 92 -12.07 12.52 3.11
C GLU A 92 -12.92 13.50 3.93
N ASP A 93 -14.26 13.36 3.93
CA ASP A 93 -15.15 14.23 4.69
C ASP A 93 -14.98 14.04 6.20
N LEU A 94 -14.86 12.79 6.66
CA LEU A 94 -14.61 12.49 8.06
C LEU A 94 -13.24 13.02 8.52
N SER A 95 -12.21 12.88 7.69
CA SER A 95 -10.88 13.47 7.96
C SER A 95 -10.92 14.99 8.03
N ALA A 96 -11.76 15.63 7.21
CA ALA A 96 -11.95 17.09 7.26
C ALA A 96 -12.64 17.54 8.55
N ILE A 97 -13.62 16.76 9.05
CA ILE A 97 -14.27 17.02 10.36
C ILE A 97 -13.24 16.92 11.48
N LEU A 98 -12.45 15.85 11.51
CA LEU A 98 -11.41 15.66 12.53
C LEU A 98 -10.36 16.78 12.49
N LEU A 99 -9.85 17.14 11.31
CA LEU A 99 -8.87 18.22 11.15
C LEU A 99 -9.43 19.58 11.58
N ARG A 100 -10.69 19.84 11.30
CA ARG A 100 -11.38 21.07 11.78
C ARG A 100 -11.46 21.08 13.29
N TYR A 101 -11.85 19.99 13.92
CA TYR A 101 -11.88 19.87 15.37
C TYR A 101 -10.49 20.14 15.97
N LEU A 102 -9.43 19.48 15.45
CA LEU A 102 -8.06 19.70 15.93
C LEU A 102 -7.60 21.15 15.78
N LYS A 103 -8.00 21.82 14.71
CA LYS A 103 -7.75 23.24 14.48
C LYS A 103 -8.43 24.07 15.55
N GLU A 104 -9.72 23.91 15.74
CA GLU A 104 -10.53 24.69 16.71
C GLU A 104 -10.05 24.48 18.13
N GLU A 105 -9.74 23.25 18.54
CA GLU A 105 -9.18 22.94 19.86
C GLU A 105 -7.82 23.61 20.08
N THR A 106 -6.95 23.54 19.08
CA THR A 106 -5.64 24.20 19.12
C THR A 106 -5.77 25.72 19.26
N GLU A 107 -6.66 26.33 18.48
CA GLU A 107 -6.91 27.79 18.54
C GLU A 107 -7.53 28.21 19.87
N LYS A 108 -8.41 27.40 20.46
CA LYS A 108 -8.97 27.63 21.82
C LYS A 108 -7.89 27.57 22.90
N VAL A 109 -7.06 26.53 22.90
CA VAL A 109 -6.02 26.32 23.93
C VAL A 109 -4.92 27.37 23.84
N THR A 110 -4.48 27.71 22.63
CA THR A 110 -3.38 28.68 22.44
C THR A 110 -3.85 30.14 22.45
N GLY A 111 -5.13 30.39 22.21
CA GLY A 111 -5.68 31.74 22.01
C GLY A 111 -5.19 32.41 20.73
N GLN A 112 -4.64 31.65 19.77
CA GLN A 112 -4.08 32.14 18.53
C GLN A 112 -4.60 31.35 17.35
N THR A 113 -4.75 32.00 16.18
CA THR A 113 -5.11 31.33 14.93
C THR A 113 -3.94 30.54 14.35
N ILE A 114 -4.25 29.48 13.60
CA ILE A 114 -3.25 28.72 12.86
C ILE A 114 -3.00 29.42 11.51
N ASP A 115 -1.78 29.92 11.30
CA ASP A 115 -1.37 30.57 10.05
C ASP A 115 -0.95 29.54 8.98
N GLU A 116 -0.15 28.55 9.37
CA GLU A 116 0.35 27.49 8.48
C GLU A 116 0.36 26.14 9.21
N ALA A 117 0.10 25.07 8.48
CA ALA A 117 0.16 23.71 8.98
C ALA A 117 0.96 22.78 8.06
N VAL A 118 1.67 21.82 8.66
CA VAL A 118 2.18 20.62 7.99
C VAL A 118 1.37 19.44 8.51
N VAL A 119 0.82 18.63 7.59
CA VAL A 119 0.06 17.41 7.94
C VAL A 119 0.85 16.20 7.52
N THR A 120 0.81 15.14 8.34
CA THR A 120 1.55 13.91 8.05
C THR A 120 0.70 12.88 7.32
N VAL A 121 1.36 12.04 6.52
CA VAL A 121 0.77 10.91 5.82
C VAL A 121 1.69 9.70 5.92
N PRO A 122 1.17 8.47 5.91
CA PRO A 122 1.97 7.28 5.75
C PRO A 122 2.89 7.37 4.53
N ALA A 123 4.12 6.88 4.66
CA ALA A 123 5.10 6.98 3.57
C ALA A 123 4.66 6.19 2.33
N TYR A 124 3.93 5.11 2.54
CA TYR A 124 3.45 4.20 1.49
C TYR A 124 2.11 4.62 0.88
N PHE A 125 1.54 5.79 1.27
CA PHE A 125 0.33 6.33 0.64
C PHE A 125 0.53 6.59 -0.85
N TYR A 126 -0.44 6.16 -1.65
CA TYR A 126 -0.51 6.47 -3.07
C TYR A 126 -0.93 7.93 -3.31
N HIS A 127 -0.91 8.35 -4.55
CA HIS A 127 -1.27 9.70 -4.96
C HIS A 127 -2.69 10.10 -4.51
N LYS A 128 -3.67 9.19 -4.65
CA LYS A 128 -5.07 9.46 -4.32
C LYS A 128 -5.29 9.74 -2.83
N GLU A 129 -4.62 8.98 -1.96
CA GLU A 129 -4.72 9.17 -0.51
C GLU A 129 -4.05 10.49 -0.07
N ARG A 130 -2.90 10.84 -0.69
CA ARG A 130 -2.23 12.12 -0.45
C ARG A 130 -3.10 13.29 -0.89
N GLN A 131 -3.71 13.22 -2.08
CA GLN A 131 -4.63 14.23 -2.59
C GLN A 131 -5.85 14.40 -1.68
N ALA A 132 -6.45 13.27 -1.25
CA ALA A 132 -7.59 13.28 -0.33
C ALA A 132 -7.21 13.91 1.02
N THR A 133 -6.01 13.67 1.53
CA THR A 133 -5.52 14.31 2.76
C THR A 133 -5.38 15.82 2.59
N MET A 134 -4.83 16.29 1.47
CA MET A 134 -4.76 17.72 1.17
C MET A 134 -6.15 18.35 1.03
N ASN A 135 -7.08 17.66 0.38
CA ASN A 135 -8.47 18.12 0.22
C ASN A 135 -9.18 18.22 1.58
N ALA A 136 -9.03 17.19 2.43
CA ALA A 136 -9.59 17.18 3.79
C ALA A 136 -9.09 18.37 4.61
N ALA A 137 -7.79 18.65 4.53
CA ALA A 137 -7.19 19.78 5.24
C ALA A 137 -7.72 21.15 4.72
N LYS A 138 -7.88 21.29 3.41
CA LYS A 138 -8.52 22.49 2.81
C LYS A 138 -9.97 22.64 3.24
N LYS A 139 -10.77 21.54 3.24
CA LYS A 139 -12.15 21.52 3.74
C LYS A 139 -12.22 21.89 5.22
N ALA A 140 -11.20 21.56 6.00
CA ALA A 140 -11.07 21.96 7.41
C ALA A 140 -10.70 23.45 7.61
N GLY A 141 -10.37 24.17 6.54
CA GLY A 141 -9.93 25.56 6.61
C GLY A 141 -8.49 25.73 7.11
N LEU A 142 -7.64 24.74 6.90
CA LEU A 142 -6.20 24.81 7.17
C LEU A 142 -5.43 25.31 5.95
N ASN A 143 -4.48 26.22 6.19
CA ASN A 143 -3.50 26.64 5.21
C ASN A 143 -2.31 25.65 5.22
N ILE A 144 -2.33 24.68 4.31
CA ILE A 144 -1.31 23.62 4.27
C ILE A 144 -0.07 24.12 3.53
N ARG A 145 1.03 24.22 4.27
CA ARG A 145 2.36 24.51 3.74
C ARG A 145 2.95 23.31 3.00
N GLN A 146 2.80 22.11 3.57
CA GLN A 146 3.33 20.86 3.07
C GLN A 146 2.64 19.66 3.72
N ILE A 147 2.58 18.51 3.03
CA ILE A 147 2.41 17.20 3.66
C ILE A 147 3.78 16.51 3.75
N ILE A 148 4.02 15.75 4.82
CA ILE A 148 5.28 15.04 5.05
C ILE A 148 4.99 13.58 5.43
N ASN A 149 5.92 12.68 5.10
CA ASN A 149 5.80 11.28 5.50
C ASN A 149 5.98 11.11 7.01
N GLU A 150 5.11 10.31 7.65
CA GLU A 150 5.15 10.01 9.09
C GLU A 150 6.53 9.56 9.56
N PRO A 151 7.20 8.56 8.94
CA PRO A 151 8.52 8.13 9.37
C PRO A 151 9.60 9.20 9.18
N THR A 152 9.48 10.07 8.19
CA THR A 152 10.38 11.20 7.99
C THR A 152 10.24 12.22 9.12
N ALA A 153 8.99 12.56 9.46
CA ALA A 153 8.71 13.46 10.59
C ALA A 153 9.27 12.89 11.91
N ALA A 154 9.03 11.62 12.19
CA ALA A 154 9.57 10.95 13.38
C ALA A 154 11.10 10.95 13.43
N ALA A 155 11.76 10.70 12.30
CA ALA A 155 13.22 10.76 12.20
C ALA A 155 13.77 12.18 12.42
N MET A 156 13.05 13.21 11.97
CA MET A 156 13.40 14.62 12.23
C MET A 156 13.36 14.93 13.72
N ASN A 157 12.27 14.55 14.41
CA ASN A 157 12.17 14.72 15.85
C ASN A 157 13.30 13.99 16.60
N TYR A 158 13.61 12.76 16.19
CA TYR A 158 14.73 12.00 16.74
C TYR A 158 16.07 12.72 16.51
N GLY A 159 16.30 13.21 15.28
CA GLY A 159 17.54 13.86 14.87
C GLY A 159 17.90 15.13 15.67
N VAL A 160 16.90 15.87 16.17
CA VAL A 160 17.13 17.09 16.97
C VAL A 160 18.04 16.84 18.16
N ASN A 161 17.85 15.71 18.84
CA ASN A 161 18.56 15.39 20.07
C ASN A 161 19.62 14.28 19.92
N HIS A 162 19.57 13.51 18.82
CA HIS A 162 20.37 12.29 18.65
C HIS A 162 21.14 12.27 17.32
N TRP A 163 21.46 13.44 16.77
CA TRP A 163 22.19 13.54 15.52
C TRP A 163 23.57 12.87 15.59
N ARG A 164 23.80 11.91 14.71
CA ARG A 164 25.11 11.28 14.52
C ARG A 164 25.39 11.16 13.02
N GLU A 165 26.50 11.74 12.57
CA GLU A 165 26.90 11.63 11.15
C GLU A 165 27.03 10.17 10.74
N ASN A 166 26.53 9.86 9.55
CA ASN A 166 26.50 8.53 8.94
C ASN A 166 25.62 7.50 9.67
N ALA A 167 24.82 7.89 10.69
CA ALA A 167 23.87 7.00 11.30
C ALA A 167 22.80 6.58 10.26
N ARG A 168 22.45 5.30 10.28
CA ARG A 168 21.33 4.71 9.53
C ARG A 168 20.26 4.32 10.52
N VAL A 169 19.16 5.04 10.50
CA VAL A 169 18.03 4.87 11.41
C VAL A 169 16.92 4.16 10.66
N LEU A 170 16.58 2.96 11.10
CA LEU A 170 15.39 2.25 10.60
C LEU A 170 14.19 2.75 11.40
N VAL A 171 13.29 3.48 10.76
CA VAL A 171 12.02 3.89 11.35
C VAL A 171 11.01 2.78 11.08
N TYR A 172 10.54 2.17 12.16
CA TYR A 172 9.54 1.11 12.17
C TYR A 172 8.25 1.69 12.72
N ASP A 173 7.35 2.03 11.81
CA ASP A 173 6.07 2.67 12.14
C ASP A 173 4.93 1.65 12.04
N LEU A 174 4.44 1.21 13.20
CA LEU A 174 3.27 0.34 13.31
C LEU A 174 2.15 1.12 14.00
N GLY A 175 1.32 1.73 13.17
CA GLY A 175 0.15 2.48 13.60
C GLY A 175 -1.05 1.59 13.95
N GLY A 176 -2.21 2.20 14.06
CA GLY A 176 -3.48 1.47 14.24
C GLY A 176 -3.98 0.81 12.96
N GLY A 177 -3.63 1.37 11.80
CA GLY A 177 -4.16 0.96 10.50
C GLY A 177 -3.15 0.47 9.49
N THR A 178 -1.93 0.98 9.53
CA THR A 178 -0.88 0.77 8.54
C THR A 178 0.43 0.39 9.19
N PHE A 179 1.30 -0.25 8.42
CA PHE A 179 2.69 -0.49 8.76
C PHE A 179 3.58 0.13 7.68
N ASP A 180 4.50 1.00 8.11
CA ASP A 180 5.53 1.58 7.26
C ASP A 180 6.92 1.31 7.84
N VAL A 181 7.88 1.03 6.97
CA VAL A 181 9.29 0.95 7.34
C VAL A 181 10.12 1.79 6.39
N THR A 182 10.90 2.70 6.96
CA THR A 182 11.75 3.64 6.20
C THR A 182 13.17 3.63 6.75
N LEU A 183 14.15 3.52 5.86
CA LEU A 183 15.55 3.70 6.24
C LEU A 183 15.98 5.13 5.97
N VAL A 184 16.38 5.82 7.01
CA VAL A 184 16.85 7.21 6.98
C VAL A 184 18.34 7.25 7.29
N GLN A 185 19.10 8.01 6.51
CA GLN A 185 20.52 8.27 6.74
C GLN A 185 20.75 9.71 7.18
N MET A 186 21.43 9.88 8.30
CA MET A 186 21.92 11.17 8.76
C MET A 186 23.29 11.44 8.16
N LYS A 187 23.44 12.54 7.42
CA LYS A 187 24.66 12.90 6.70
C LYS A 187 25.30 14.13 7.34
N LYS A 188 26.56 14.42 6.94
CA LYS A 188 27.28 15.61 7.38
C LYS A 188 26.50 16.89 7.04
N GLY A 189 26.56 17.88 7.95
CA GLY A 189 25.93 19.19 7.76
C GLY A 189 24.40 19.19 8.00
N ASN A 190 23.93 18.39 8.95
CA ASN A 190 22.53 18.28 9.34
C ASN A 190 21.60 17.89 8.16
N HIS A 191 22.15 17.14 7.22
CA HIS A 191 21.40 16.64 6.08
C HIS A 191 20.85 15.24 6.36
N MET A 192 19.55 15.07 6.28
CA MET A 192 18.84 13.81 6.46
C MET A 192 18.29 13.34 5.12
N GLU A 193 18.37 12.06 4.83
CA GLU A 193 17.91 11.48 3.59
C GLU A 193 17.18 10.16 3.84
N SER A 194 15.95 10.05 3.36
CA SER A 194 15.27 8.78 3.23
C SER A 194 15.92 7.99 2.10
N LEU A 195 16.43 6.80 2.38
CA LEU A 195 17.08 5.96 1.37
C LEU A 195 16.09 5.08 0.64
N GLN A 196 15.17 4.48 1.38
CA GLN A 196 14.12 3.62 0.87
C GLN A 196 12.98 3.54 1.88
N THR A 197 11.76 3.37 1.36
CA THR A 197 10.56 3.11 2.14
C THR A 197 9.76 1.95 1.53
N THR A 198 9.10 1.19 2.37
CA THR A 198 8.10 0.17 1.99
C THR A 198 7.08 0.05 3.10
N GLY A 199 5.94 -0.58 2.83
CA GLY A 199 4.88 -0.67 3.82
C GLY A 199 3.75 -1.60 3.41
N ASP A 200 2.71 -1.61 4.25
CA ASP A 200 1.50 -2.38 4.06
C ASP A 200 0.29 -1.60 4.61
N HIS A 201 -0.64 -1.25 3.72
CA HIS A 201 -1.83 -0.45 4.06
C HIS A 201 -2.86 -1.20 4.90
N THR A 202 -2.75 -2.52 4.96
CA THR A 202 -3.72 -3.43 5.57
C THR A 202 -3.19 -4.07 6.84
N LEU A 203 -2.01 -3.66 7.30
CA LEU A 203 -1.35 -4.21 8.48
C LEU A 203 -1.19 -3.12 9.54
N GLY A 204 -1.89 -3.25 10.67
CA GLY A 204 -1.82 -2.30 11.78
C GLY A 204 -2.47 -2.87 13.03
N GLY A 205 -2.45 -2.10 14.12
CA GLY A 205 -2.96 -2.54 15.43
C GLY A 205 -4.37 -3.12 15.44
N LYS A 206 -5.22 -2.71 14.48
CA LYS A 206 -6.58 -3.25 14.31
C LYS A 206 -6.60 -4.71 13.89
N ASP A 207 -5.57 -5.18 13.21
CA ASP A 207 -5.47 -6.58 12.81
C ASP A 207 -5.14 -7.45 14.03
N TRP A 208 -4.31 -6.94 14.97
CA TRP A 208 -4.11 -7.55 16.29
C TRP A 208 -5.38 -7.54 17.13
N ASP A 209 -6.16 -6.44 17.12
CA ASP A 209 -7.47 -6.36 17.80
C ASP A 209 -8.42 -7.44 17.28
N SER A 210 -8.49 -7.62 15.97
CA SER A 210 -9.32 -8.67 15.35
C SER A 210 -8.93 -10.08 15.82
N ARG A 211 -7.63 -10.35 15.99
CA ARG A 211 -7.17 -11.65 16.53
C ARG A 211 -7.60 -11.84 17.98
N ILE A 212 -7.57 -10.79 18.81
CA ILE A 212 -8.09 -10.85 20.18
C ILE A 212 -9.59 -11.15 20.17
N SER A 213 -10.36 -10.50 19.29
CA SER A 213 -11.78 -10.80 19.16
C SER A 213 -12.02 -12.26 18.82
N MET A 214 -11.31 -12.80 17.84
CA MET A 214 -11.41 -14.22 17.47
C MET A 214 -11.07 -15.18 18.63
N ILE A 215 -10.05 -14.85 19.45
CA ILE A 215 -9.70 -15.65 20.64
C ILE A 215 -10.86 -15.66 21.64
N ILE A 216 -11.46 -14.51 21.91
CA ILE A 216 -12.55 -14.38 22.89
C ILE A 216 -13.80 -15.09 22.39
N GLU A 217 -14.18 -14.87 21.13
CA GLU A 217 -15.33 -15.52 20.48
C GLU A 217 -15.18 -17.05 20.49
N GLY A 218 -14.01 -17.56 20.13
CA GLY A 218 -13.74 -18.99 20.19
C GLY A 218 -13.86 -19.58 21.61
N LYS A 219 -13.49 -18.81 22.65
CA LYS A 219 -13.68 -19.24 24.06
C LYS A 219 -15.15 -19.21 24.45
N ILE A 220 -15.90 -18.19 24.08
CA ILE A 220 -17.34 -18.12 24.32
C ILE A 220 -18.01 -19.33 23.67
N GLU A 221 -17.79 -19.57 22.40
CA GLU A 221 -18.36 -20.73 21.67
C GLU A 221 -17.96 -22.07 22.28
N GLY A 222 -16.68 -22.24 22.62
CA GLY A 222 -16.17 -23.48 23.18
C GLY A 222 -16.69 -23.81 24.59
N GLU A 223 -16.92 -22.79 25.42
CA GLU A 223 -17.31 -22.97 26.83
C GLU A 223 -18.84 -22.90 27.07
N THR A 224 -19.55 -22.13 26.21
CA THR A 224 -21.00 -21.93 26.40
C THR A 224 -21.85 -22.62 25.33
N GLY A 225 -21.24 -22.99 24.19
CA GLY A 225 -21.93 -23.48 23.00
C GLY A 225 -22.71 -22.40 22.24
N LEU A 226 -22.58 -21.12 22.62
CA LEU A 226 -23.27 -20.00 22.00
C LEU A 226 -22.42 -19.49 20.82
N SER A 227 -22.97 -19.51 19.60
CA SER A 227 -22.28 -18.97 18.43
C SER A 227 -22.37 -17.45 18.42
N VAL A 228 -21.24 -16.76 18.60
CA VAL A 228 -21.18 -15.28 18.61
C VAL A 228 -21.62 -14.69 17.27
N ALA A 229 -21.46 -15.44 16.17
CA ALA A 229 -21.92 -14.99 14.85
C ALA A 229 -23.43 -14.78 14.74
N GLU A 230 -24.22 -15.39 15.63
CA GLU A 230 -25.67 -15.21 15.71
C GLU A 230 -26.08 -13.96 16.52
N TYR A 231 -25.13 -13.31 17.22
CA TYR A 231 -25.35 -12.18 18.11
C TYR A 231 -24.44 -11.00 17.75
N PRO A 232 -24.81 -10.17 16.76
CA PRO A 232 -23.98 -9.05 16.30
C PRO A 232 -23.58 -8.08 17.41
N GLU A 233 -24.44 -7.89 18.41
CA GLU A 233 -24.18 -7.04 19.57
C GLU A 233 -23.04 -7.58 20.45
N ILE A 234 -22.91 -8.90 20.60
CA ILE A 234 -21.81 -9.51 21.35
C ILE A 234 -20.51 -9.36 20.57
N HIS A 235 -20.53 -9.67 19.27
CA HIS A 235 -19.38 -9.46 18.38
C HIS A 235 -18.90 -8.01 18.46
N GLN A 236 -19.81 -7.04 18.43
CA GLN A 236 -19.48 -5.63 18.56
C GLN A 236 -18.82 -5.31 19.91
N ILE A 237 -19.38 -5.76 21.03
CA ILE A 237 -18.81 -5.55 22.38
C ILE A 237 -17.40 -6.18 22.48
N VAL A 238 -17.20 -7.39 21.98
CA VAL A 238 -15.89 -8.06 22.00
C VAL A 238 -14.87 -7.27 21.16
N THR A 239 -15.24 -6.88 19.95
CA THR A 239 -14.39 -6.10 19.04
C THR A 239 -14.02 -4.74 19.62
N GLN A 240 -14.96 -4.04 20.24
CA GLN A 240 -14.71 -2.74 20.87
C GLN A 240 -13.74 -2.83 22.06
N ASN A 241 -13.82 -3.92 22.84
CA ASN A 241 -12.93 -4.15 23.98
C ASN A 241 -11.53 -4.66 23.58
N ALA A 242 -11.35 -5.17 22.39
CA ALA A 242 -10.10 -5.80 21.96
C ALA A 242 -8.88 -4.88 22.08
N GLU A 243 -8.99 -3.61 21.72
CA GLU A 243 -7.92 -2.62 21.86
C GLU A 243 -7.48 -2.46 23.33
N ASN A 244 -8.46 -2.39 24.26
CA ASN A 244 -8.17 -2.26 25.67
C ASN A 244 -7.47 -3.52 26.22
N ILE A 245 -7.85 -4.69 25.77
CA ILE A 245 -7.20 -5.98 26.12
C ILE A 245 -5.77 -5.97 25.56
N LYS A 246 -5.55 -5.60 24.31
CA LYS A 246 -4.22 -5.45 23.71
C LYS A 246 -3.32 -4.51 24.55
N LYS A 247 -3.86 -3.35 24.97
CA LYS A 247 -3.13 -2.42 25.83
C LYS A 247 -2.79 -3.02 27.19
N GLN A 248 -3.69 -3.77 27.83
CA GLN A 248 -3.40 -4.45 29.10
C GLN A 248 -2.25 -5.48 28.94
N LEU A 249 -2.22 -6.22 27.83
CA LEU A 249 -1.17 -7.22 27.55
C LEU A 249 0.21 -6.59 27.29
N THR A 250 0.31 -5.28 27.06
CA THR A 250 1.62 -4.61 27.00
C THR A 250 2.33 -4.57 28.35
N THR A 251 1.59 -4.61 29.46
CA THR A 251 2.12 -4.49 30.83
C THR A 251 1.86 -5.72 31.69
N ARG A 252 0.85 -6.52 31.34
CA ARG A 252 0.42 -7.71 32.09
C ARG A 252 0.59 -8.98 31.25
N ASN A 253 0.64 -10.13 31.90
CA ASN A 253 0.70 -11.42 31.21
C ASN A 253 -0.69 -11.98 30.89
N THR A 254 -1.74 -11.41 31.48
CA THR A 254 -3.13 -11.78 31.24
C THR A 254 -4.03 -10.55 31.27
N ALA A 255 -5.07 -10.56 30.47
CA ALA A 255 -6.15 -9.56 30.49
C ALA A 255 -7.48 -10.27 30.74
N ASN A 256 -8.31 -9.69 31.61
CA ASN A 256 -9.63 -10.22 31.93
C ASN A 256 -10.66 -9.67 30.93
N VAL A 257 -11.54 -10.55 30.50
CA VAL A 257 -12.67 -10.22 29.62
C VAL A 257 -13.97 -10.58 30.35
N ARG A 258 -14.95 -9.67 30.30
CA ARG A 258 -16.26 -9.91 30.86
C ARG A 258 -17.32 -9.42 29.89
N VAL A 259 -18.19 -10.31 29.47
CA VAL A 259 -19.26 -10.05 28.51
C VAL A 259 -20.59 -10.58 29.06
N ASN A 260 -21.66 -9.85 28.89
CA ASN A 260 -23.00 -10.32 29.24
C ASN A 260 -23.59 -11.02 28.03
N LEU A 261 -23.79 -12.33 28.15
CA LEU A 261 -24.31 -13.18 27.06
C LEU A 261 -25.81 -13.40 27.21
N PRO A 262 -26.58 -13.39 26.11
CA PRO A 262 -28.02 -13.74 26.14
C PRO A 262 -28.20 -15.13 26.74
N ASP A 263 -29.23 -15.26 27.56
CA ASP A 263 -29.63 -16.53 28.20
C ASP A 263 -28.59 -17.23 29.10
N TYR A 264 -27.33 -16.72 29.11
CA TYR A 264 -26.22 -17.24 29.92
C TYR A 264 -25.84 -16.31 31.08
N GLY A 265 -26.04 -15.00 30.91
CA GLY A 265 -25.62 -13.98 31.86
C GLY A 265 -24.14 -13.60 31.72
N TRP A 266 -23.52 -13.18 32.83
CA TRP A 266 -22.15 -12.71 32.81
C TRP A 266 -21.14 -13.83 32.58
N TYR A 267 -20.52 -13.86 31.41
CA TYR A 267 -19.40 -14.71 31.07
C TYR A 267 -18.09 -13.97 31.36
N SER A 268 -17.11 -14.68 31.91
CA SER A 268 -15.79 -14.12 32.22
C SER A 268 -14.69 -15.09 31.77
N THR A 269 -13.74 -14.59 31.01
CA THR A 269 -12.56 -15.35 30.58
C THR A 269 -11.31 -14.48 30.64
N THR A 270 -10.17 -15.06 30.31
CA THR A 270 -8.88 -14.35 30.25
C THR A 270 -8.19 -14.61 28.93
N VAL A 271 -7.50 -13.61 28.42
CA VAL A 271 -6.56 -13.75 27.29
C VAL A 271 -5.15 -13.65 27.86
N SER A 272 -4.31 -14.66 27.63
CA SER A 272 -2.91 -14.63 28.04
C SER A 272 -2.04 -13.95 26.97
N LEU A 273 -0.88 -13.42 27.40
CA LEU A 273 0.11 -12.85 26.48
C LEU A 273 0.64 -13.90 25.49
N GLU A 274 0.88 -15.13 25.98
CA GLU A 274 1.36 -16.24 25.15
C GLU A 274 0.36 -16.59 24.06
N GLU A 275 -0.93 -16.74 24.43
CA GLU A 275 -2.01 -17.01 23.49
C GLU A 275 -2.16 -15.90 22.45
N PHE A 276 -2.07 -14.63 22.88
CA PHE A 276 -2.08 -13.48 21.99
C PHE A 276 -0.91 -13.51 21.01
N GLU A 277 0.34 -13.69 21.50
CA GLU A 277 1.53 -13.70 20.66
C GLU A 277 1.54 -14.87 19.66
N GLN A 278 1.03 -16.05 20.06
CA GLN A 278 0.88 -17.20 19.16
C GLN A 278 -0.12 -16.93 18.04
N ASN A 279 -1.28 -16.33 18.35
CA ASN A 279 -2.32 -16.04 17.35
C ASN A 279 -2.02 -14.84 16.46
N THR A 280 -0.97 -14.08 16.75
CA THR A 280 -0.55 -12.90 15.99
C THR A 280 0.86 -13.03 15.39
N ASN A 281 1.45 -14.21 15.45
CA ASN A 281 2.82 -14.43 14.99
C ASN A 281 2.98 -14.17 13.49
N ASP A 282 1.99 -14.54 12.68
CA ASP A 282 1.96 -14.25 11.25
C ASP A 282 1.98 -12.75 10.95
N LEU A 283 1.27 -11.95 11.73
CA LEU A 283 1.22 -10.50 11.56
C LEU A 283 2.59 -9.86 11.83
N ILE A 284 3.26 -10.27 12.90
CA ILE A 284 4.58 -9.71 13.21
C ILE A 284 5.67 -10.18 12.24
N GLU A 285 5.65 -11.43 11.80
CA GLU A 285 6.59 -11.96 10.79
C GLU A 285 6.42 -11.23 9.44
N ARG A 286 5.20 -10.82 9.09
CA ARG A 286 4.93 -10.01 7.90
C ARG A 286 5.66 -8.67 7.95
N THR A 287 5.72 -8.01 9.13
CA THR A 287 6.52 -6.78 9.29
C THR A 287 8.01 -7.02 9.10
N GLY A 288 8.53 -8.12 9.63
CA GLY A 288 9.93 -8.52 9.46
C GLY A 288 10.31 -8.75 8.00
N THR A 289 9.42 -9.39 7.27
CA THR A 289 9.58 -9.62 5.82
C THR A 289 9.74 -8.31 5.04
N LEU A 290 8.94 -7.29 5.38
CA LEU A 290 9.03 -5.97 4.75
C LEU A 290 10.36 -5.27 5.13
N CYS A 291 10.79 -5.36 6.39
CA CYS A 291 12.09 -4.85 6.81
C CYS A 291 13.25 -5.49 6.04
N GLU A 292 13.25 -6.83 5.91
CA GLU A 292 14.28 -7.55 5.17
C GLU A 292 14.25 -7.23 3.68
N SER A 293 13.07 -7.06 3.09
CA SER A 293 12.90 -6.64 1.70
C SER A 293 13.51 -5.27 1.45
N LEU A 294 13.28 -4.31 2.37
CA LEU A 294 13.87 -2.98 2.31
C LEU A 294 15.41 -3.04 2.37
N LEU A 295 15.96 -3.77 3.34
CA LEU A 295 17.40 -3.90 3.49
C LEU A 295 18.06 -4.57 2.26
N ARG A 296 17.42 -5.61 1.72
CA ARG A 296 17.85 -6.32 0.52
C ARG A 296 17.85 -5.40 -0.70
N GLY A 297 16.82 -4.56 -0.86
CA GLY A 297 16.75 -3.57 -1.95
C GLY A 297 17.90 -2.57 -1.95
N LEU A 298 18.50 -2.32 -0.79
CA LEU A 298 19.66 -1.45 -0.61
C LEU A 298 21.00 -2.21 -0.60
N ASN A 299 20.99 -3.54 -0.75
CA ASN A 299 22.17 -4.41 -0.60
C ASN A 299 22.92 -4.24 0.73
N ILE A 300 22.17 -4.06 1.82
CA ILE A 300 22.68 -3.94 3.18
C ILE A 300 22.01 -4.97 4.11
N GLY A 301 22.58 -5.16 5.29
CA GLY A 301 22.07 -6.05 6.31
C GLY A 301 21.79 -5.33 7.63
N TRP A 302 21.24 -6.06 8.61
CA TRP A 302 20.95 -5.54 9.94
C TRP A 302 22.17 -4.93 10.63
N ARG A 303 23.39 -5.42 10.34
CA ARG A 303 24.66 -4.88 10.90
C ARG A 303 24.98 -3.46 10.44
N ASP A 304 24.39 -3.02 9.35
CA ASP A 304 24.57 -1.69 8.77
C ASP A 304 23.60 -0.66 9.38
N ILE A 305 22.65 -1.11 10.18
CA ILE A 305 21.68 -0.27 10.89
C ILE A 305 22.29 0.20 12.18
N THR A 306 22.18 1.48 12.44
CA THR A 306 22.70 2.08 13.68
C THR A 306 21.66 2.03 14.79
N ASP A 307 20.41 2.39 14.47
CA ASP A 307 19.29 2.47 15.40
C ASP A 307 18.00 2.00 14.77
N ILE A 308 17.09 1.47 15.60
CA ILE A 308 15.72 1.20 15.24
C ILE A 308 14.81 2.12 16.06
N LEU A 309 14.12 3.03 15.37
CA LEU A 309 13.18 3.96 15.96
C LEU A 309 11.76 3.40 15.85
N LEU A 310 11.09 3.23 16.97
CA LEU A 310 9.71 2.78 17.04
C LEU A 310 8.74 3.97 16.98
N VAL A 311 7.78 3.88 16.09
CA VAL A 311 6.73 4.88 15.84
C VAL A 311 5.38 4.19 15.80
N GLY A 312 4.32 4.91 16.17
CA GLY A 312 2.96 4.38 16.23
C GLY A 312 2.67 3.59 17.51
N GLY A 313 1.47 3.76 18.04
CA GLY A 313 1.07 3.21 19.34
C GLY A 313 1.13 1.69 19.44
N SER A 314 0.98 0.97 18.31
CA SER A 314 1.03 -0.49 18.26
C SER A 314 2.45 -1.04 18.49
N THR A 315 3.50 -0.24 18.33
CA THR A 315 4.88 -0.64 18.66
C THR A 315 5.12 -0.85 20.17
N ARG A 316 4.19 -0.43 21.01
CA ARG A 316 4.21 -0.67 22.47
C ARG A 316 3.99 -2.14 22.83
N MET A 317 3.47 -2.97 21.93
CA MET A 317 3.35 -4.41 22.15
C MET A 317 4.73 -5.04 22.42
N ARG A 318 4.82 -5.86 23.47
CA ARG A 318 6.07 -6.57 23.84
C ARG A 318 6.60 -7.43 22.70
N GLN A 319 5.70 -8.03 21.93
CA GLN A 319 5.99 -8.83 20.76
C GLN A 319 6.88 -8.08 19.76
N VAL A 320 6.61 -6.79 19.51
CA VAL A 320 7.38 -5.97 18.55
C VAL A 320 8.84 -5.85 18.96
N THR A 321 9.09 -5.43 20.21
CA THR A 321 10.46 -5.27 20.72
C THR A 321 11.22 -6.60 20.75
N THR A 322 10.57 -7.67 21.20
CA THR A 322 11.16 -9.01 21.26
C THR A 322 11.48 -9.53 19.86
N PHE A 323 10.56 -9.37 18.94
CA PHE A 323 10.72 -9.78 17.55
C PHE A 323 11.87 -9.03 16.86
N LEU A 324 11.87 -7.70 16.92
CA LEU A 324 12.92 -6.89 16.30
C LEU A 324 14.30 -7.20 16.87
N LYS A 325 14.40 -7.39 18.19
CA LYS A 325 15.66 -7.80 18.82
C LYS A 325 16.13 -9.17 18.31
N ARG A 326 15.20 -10.09 18.09
CA ARG A 326 15.50 -11.44 17.57
C ARG A 326 16.05 -11.40 16.14
N ILE A 327 15.40 -10.65 15.23
CA ILE A 327 15.77 -10.65 13.82
C ILE A 327 16.94 -9.75 13.50
N SER A 328 17.08 -8.62 14.21
CA SER A 328 18.09 -7.60 13.93
C SER A 328 19.35 -7.71 14.82
N GLY A 329 19.23 -8.28 16.00
CA GLY A 329 20.25 -8.20 17.05
C GLY A 329 20.31 -6.84 17.76
N HIS A 330 19.54 -5.84 17.32
CA HIS A 330 19.47 -4.50 17.91
C HIS A 330 18.30 -4.39 18.89
N THR A 331 18.51 -3.62 19.97
CA THR A 331 17.40 -3.27 20.85
C THR A 331 16.79 -1.96 20.33
N PRO A 332 15.50 -1.95 19.97
CA PRO A 332 14.85 -0.72 19.52
C PRO A 332 14.90 0.39 20.58
N LEU A 333 14.92 1.64 20.13
CA LEU A 333 14.99 2.80 21.01
C LEU A 333 13.66 3.04 21.71
N SER A 334 13.69 3.22 23.02
CA SER A 334 12.52 3.53 23.87
C SER A 334 12.43 4.99 24.31
N GLN A 335 13.38 5.84 23.87
CA GLN A 335 13.52 7.22 24.34
C GLN A 335 12.57 8.22 23.68
N VAL A 336 11.97 7.85 22.56
CA VAL A 336 11.01 8.67 21.81
C VAL A 336 9.61 8.14 22.11
N ASN A 337 8.68 9.06 22.45
CA ASN A 337 7.28 8.66 22.60
C ASN A 337 6.68 8.37 21.20
N PRO A 338 6.31 7.12 20.90
CA PRO A 338 5.85 6.74 19.58
C PRO A 338 4.53 7.41 19.14
N ASP A 339 3.73 7.93 20.09
CA ASP A 339 2.48 8.61 19.81
C ASP A 339 2.64 10.12 19.55
N GLU A 340 3.79 10.70 19.93
CA GLU A 340 4.07 12.14 19.83
C GLU A 340 5.11 12.47 18.73
N ALA A 341 5.97 11.51 18.39
CA ALA A 341 7.15 11.70 17.55
C ALA A 341 6.85 12.34 16.20
N VAL A 342 5.74 11.90 15.57
CA VAL A 342 5.32 12.32 14.24
C VAL A 342 4.85 13.78 14.25
N ALA A 343 3.97 14.15 15.18
CA ALA A 343 3.48 15.53 15.31
C ALA A 343 4.62 16.51 15.65
N LEU A 344 5.53 16.10 16.54
CA LEU A 344 6.71 16.90 16.91
C LEU A 344 7.63 17.15 15.71
N GLY A 345 7.86 16.12 14.88
CA GLY A 345 8.64 16.27 13.65
C GLY A 345 7.95 17.15 12.61
N ALA A 346 6.64 17.04 12.46
CA ALA A 346 5.86 17.91 11.59
C ALA A 346 5.92 19.38 12.05
N ALA A 347 5.96 19.62 13.37
CA ALA A 347 6.13 20.97 13.93
C ALA A 347 7.54 21.54 13.67
N ILE A 348 8.56 20.71 13.51
CA ILE A 348 9.88 21.14 13.03
C ILE A 348 9.77 21.54 11.55
N GLN A 349 9.18 20.67 10.73
CA GLN A 349 9.08 20.87 9.28
C GLN A 349 8.40 22.18 8.89
N VAL A 350 7.36 22.60 9.60
CA VAL A 350 6.63 23.83 9.25
C VAL A 350 7.50 25.09 9.35
N HIS A 351 8.61 25.04 10.06
CA HIS A 351 9.59 26.14 10.21
C HIS A 351 10.79 26.05 9.26
N LEU A 352 11.02 24.90 8.62
CA LEU A 352 12.11 24.73 7.67
C LEU A 352 11.83 25.48 6.36
N PRO A 353 12.87 26.01 5.68
CA PRO A 353 12.69 26.55 4.34
C PRO A 353 12.21 25.43 3.41
N LEU A 354 11.28 25.76 2.53
CA LEU A 354 10.92 24.85 1.44
C LEU A 354 12.14 24.67 0.53
N PRO A 355 12.48 23.45 0.12
CA PRO A 355 13.60 23.25 -0.79
C PRO A 355 13.38 24.05 -2.08
N GLU A 356 14.34 24.87 -2.45
CA GLU A 356 14.39 25.43 -3.79
C GLU A 356 14.55 24.28 -4.77
N TYR A 357 13.73 24.28 -5.83
CA TYR A 357 13.68 23.23 -6.83
C TYR A 357 15.04 23.01 -7.50
N SER A 358 15.90 22.20 -6.92
CA SER A 358 16.98 21.55 -7.64
C SER A 358 16.40 20.35 -8.35
N VAL A 359 15.80 20.57 -9.52
CA VAL A 359 15.23 19.50 -10.33
C VAL A 359 16.35 18.60 -10.80
N ILE A 360 16.41 17.39 -10.30
CA ILE A 360 17.23 16.34 -10.89
C ILE A 360 16.50 15.91 -12.16
N THR A 361 16.95 16.41 -13.33
CA THR A 361 16.47 15.92 -14.61
C THR A 361 17.20 14.61 -14.89
N MET A 362 16.49 13.48 -14.79
CA MET A 362 16.99 12.22 -15.32
C MET A 362 16.58 12.16 -16.80
N ALA A 363 17.54 12.33 -17.70
CA ALA A 363 17.33 11.99 -19.10
C ALA A 363 17.27 10.44 -19.20
N SER A 364 16.37 9.93 -20.05
CA SER A 364 16.30 8.50 -20.32
C SER A 364 17.70 7.98 -20.76
N ALA A 365 18.02 6.75 -20.37
CA ALA A 365 19.30 6.09 -20.65
C ALA A 365 19.57 5.84 -22.16
N SER A 366 18.76 6.40 -23.06
CA SER A 366 18.82 6.18 -24.51
C SER A 366 19.78 7.11 -25.27
N GLU A 367 20.47 8.07 -24.64
CA GLU A 367 21.38 8.97 -25.35
C GLU A 367 22.88 8.59 -25.32
N GLU A 368 23.28 7.42 -24.80
CA GLU A 368 24.68 6.97 -24.84
C GLU A 368 24.85 5.60 -25.48
N LYS A 369 24.70 5.49 -26.81
CA LYS A 369 25.39 4.47 -27.60
C LYS A 369 25.73 4.98 -29.00
N GLN A 370 26.81 5.69 -29.13
CA GLN A 370 27.66 5.65 -30.32
C GLN A 370 29.10 5.99 -29.92
N THR A 371 29.91 5.03 -29.84
CA THR A 371 31.26 4.81 -30.37
C THR A 371 32.02 3.88 -29.43
N GLY A 372 32.59 2.83 -30.04
CA GLY A 372 33.22 1.71 -29.36
C GLY A 372 34.47 2.08 -28.57
N SER A 373 34.67 1.29 -27.57
CA SER A 373 35.91 0.86 -26.91
C SER A 373 35.64 0.65 -25.41
N PHE A 374 35.78 -0.59 -25.01
CA PHE A 374 35.75 -0.97 -23.58
C PHE A 374 36.84 -0.23 -22.82
N SER A 375 36.46 0.59 -21.86
CA SER A 375 37.31 1.08 -20.78
C SER A 375 36.44 1.31 -19.54
N PRO A 376 36.94 0.95 -18.32
CA PRO A 376 36.11 0.93 -17.13
C PRO A 376 35.65 2.36 -16.74
N PHE A 377 34.37 2.50 -16.45
CA PHE A 377 33.73 3.75 -16.10
C PHE A 377 34.45 4.51 -15.00
N LYS A 378 35.05 5.62 -15.36
CA LYS A 378 35.41 6.68 -14.43
C LYS A 378 34.22 7.63 -14.32
N PHE A 379 33.51 7.57 -13.20
CA PHE A 379 32.57 8.62 -12.83
C PHE A 379 33.28 9.97 -12.78
N LYS A 380 32.94 10.88 -13.70
CA LYS A 380 33.25 12.29 -13.48
C LYS A 380 32.47 12.73 -12.26
N LYS A 381 33.15 12.94 -11.15
CA LYS A 381 32.65 13.71 -10.02
C LYS A 381 32.41 15.14 -10.52
N ASN A 382 31.20 15.47 -10.95
CA ASN A 382 30.72 16.83 -10.84
C ASN A 382 30.50 17.08 -9.36
N THR A 383 31.49 17.60 -8.68
CA THR A 383 31.34 18.19 -7.37
C THR A 383 30.30 19.31 -7.52
N PRO A 384 29.14 19.24 -6.85
CA PRO A 384 28.28 20.39 -6.75
C PRO A 384 29.13 21.49 -6.10
N GLN A 385 29.17 22.66 -6.70
CA GLN A 385 29.68 23.85 -6.00
C GLN A 385 28.93 23.95 -4.67
N PRO A 386 29.61 24.22 -3.56
CA PRO A 386 28.91 24.41 -2.29
C PRO A 386 27.91 25.54 -2.47
N VAL A 387 26.62 25.22 -2.43
CA VAL A 387 25.56 26.21 -2.30
C VAL A 387 25.91 26.99 -1.03
N LYS A 388 26.14 28.28 -1.20
CA LYS A 388 26.30 29.19 -0.07
C LYS A 388 25.01 29.12 0.73
N THR A 389 25.04 28.40 1.85
CA THR A 389 23.97 28.44 2.86
C THR A 389 23.79 29.90 3.23
N PRO A 390 22.57 30.46 3.12
CA PRO A 390 22.32 31.77 3.69
C PRO A 390 22.58 31.65 5.19
N SER A 391 23.63 32.31 5.69
CA SER A 391 23.85 32.46 7.12
C SER A 391 22.78 33.39 7.65
N TYR A 392 21.67 32.85 8.14
CA TYR A 392 20.72 33.60 8.93
C TYR A 392 21.32 33.85 10.31
N SER A 393 21.97 35.00 10.47
CA SER A 393 22.27 35.53 11.79
C SER A 393 20.99 36.15 12.36
N ILE A 394 20.36 35.44 13.31
CA ILE A 394 19.29 36.02 14.13
C ILE A 394 20.01 37.03 15.06
N PRO A 395 19.66 38.34 14.98
CA PRO A 395 20.28 39.33 15.90
C PRO A 395 19.78 39.05 17.32
N GLY A 396 20.67 38.65 18.21
CA GLY A 396 20.40 38.60 19.65
C GLY A 396 20.70 37.30 20.40
N VAL A 397 21.22 36.25 19.77
CA VAL A 397 21.58 35.01 20.49
C VAL A 397 23.11 34.83 20.42
N VAL A 398 23.78 35.29 21.44
CA VAL A 398 25.21 35.00 21.68
C VAL A 398 25.29 33.77 22.57
N GLY A 399 25.78 32.64 22.01
CA GLY A 399 26.42 31.56 22.75
C GLY A 399 25.53 30.57 23.48
N LYS A 400 24.96 29.66 22.74
CA LYS A 400 24.80 28.21 22.97
C LYS A 400 24.05 27.68 21.75
N GLU A 401 24.59 26.69 21.03
CA GLU A 401 23.85 25.94 20.03
C GLU A 401 22.65 25.31 20.73
N THR A 402 21.50 25.91 20.55
CA THR A 402 20.25 25.43 21.12
C THR A 402 19.66 24.37 20.17
N ALA A 403 18.84 23.45 20.68
CA ALA A 403 18.10 22.46 19.87
C ALA A 403 17.32 23.14 18.73
N LEU A 404 16.88 24.38 18.90
CA LEU A 404 16.25 25.21 17.86
C LEU A 404 17.20 25.48 16.69
N THR A 405 18.46 25.81 16.93
CA THR A 405 19.44 26.05 15.87
C THR A 405 19.71 24.77 15.08
N ASN A 406 19.80 23.63 15.75
CA ASN A 406 19.95 22.33 15.11
C ASN A 406 18.69 21.94 14.31
N ALA A 407 17.49 22.14 14.85
CA ALA A 407 16.24 21.89 14.18
C ALA A 407 16.07 22.76 12.93
N LEU A 408 16.32 24.07 13.02
CA LEU A 408 16.16 25.01 11.90
C LEU A 408 17.27 24.93 10.83
N CYS A 409 18.37 24.24 11.10
CA CYS A 409 19.44 23.97 10.14
C CYS A 409 19.31 22.60 9.47
N MET A 410 18.29 21.81 9.81
CA MET A 410 18.06 20.52 9.18
C MET A 410 17.64 20.71 7.71
N ASN A 411 18.21 19.89 6.85
CA ASN A 411 17.75 19.76 5.47
C ASN A 411 17.43 18.29 5.24
N HIS A 412 16.25 17.99 4.68
CA HIS A 412 15.88 16.62 4.41
C HIS A 412 15.49 16.41 2.96
N VAL A 413 15.75 15.20 2.47
CA VAL A 413 15.33 14.73 1.16
C VAL A 413 14.54 13.46 1.36
N ASP A 414 13.31 13.45 0.87
CA ASP A 414 12.45 12.29 0.91
C ASP A 414 12.48 11.50 -0.40
N VAL A 415 11.87 10.33 -0.41
CA VAL A 415 11.74 9.46 -1.59
C VAL A 415 10.28 9.08 -1.83
N VAL A 416 9.95 8.78 -3.09
CA VAL A 416 8.64 8.22 -3.44
C VAL A 416 8.64 6.72 -3.22
N ALA A 417 7.62 6.20 -2.55
CA ALA A 417 7.49 4.77 -2.28
C ALA A 417 7.24 3.95 -3.55
N HIS A 418 6.50 4.51 -4.50
CA HIS A 418 5.99 3.79 -5.66
C HIS A 418 6.57 4.31 -6.97
N ALA A 419 6.90 3.41 -7.89
CA ALA A 419 7.23 3.80 -9.25
C ALA A 419 6.01 4.41 -9.96
N MET A 420 6.29 5.30 -10.91
CA MET A 420 5.28 5.88 -11.79
C MET A 420 5.58 5.54 -13.23
N GLY A 421 4.56 5.08 -13.92
CA GLY A 421 4.67 4.68 -15.31
C GLY A 421 3.50 5.20 -16.15
N VAL A 422 3.52 4.82 -17.40
CA VAL A 422 2.50 5.11 -18.39
C VAL A 422 2.15 3.84 -19.14
N ILE A 423 0.88 3.70 -19.55
CA ILE A 423 0.49 2.65 -20.49
C ILE A 423 1.10 3.00 -21.85
N ALA A 424 1.95 2.10 -22.34
CA ALA A 424 2.57 2.21 -23.65
C ALA A 424 2.50 0.88 -24.39
N VAL A 425 2.71 0.91 -25.69
CA VAL A 425 2.82 -0.29 -26.51
C VAL A 425 4.29 -0.75 -26.50
N ASN A 426 4.52 -2.05 -26.34
CA ASN A 426 5.88 -2.60 -26.41
C ASN A 426 6.50 -2.41 -27.81
N ALA A 427 7.81 -2.60 -27.91
CA ALA A 427 8.55 -2.37 -29.16
C ALA A 427 8.05 -3.23 -30.34
N GLU A 428 7.62 -4.44 -30.06
CA GLU A 428 7.08 -5.35 -31.07
C GLU A 428 5.65 -4.97 -31.50
N GLY A 429 5.01 -3.99 -30.87
CA GLY A 429 3.65 -3.57 -31.20
C GLY A 429 2.54 -4.55 -30.78
N THR A 430 2.86 -5.54 -29.95
CA THR A 430 1.99 -6.69 -29.70
C THR A 430 1.18 -6.61 -28.41
N ARG A 431 1.56 -5.77 -27.45
CA ARG A 431 0.88 -5.66 -26.13
C ARG A 431 1.08 -4.31 -25.46
N TYR A 432 0.16 -3.99 -24.57
CA TYR A 432 0.32 -2.87 -23.66
C TYR A 432 1.21 -3.26 -22.49
N ILE A 433 2.07 -2.34 -22.10
CA ILE A 433 2.98 -2.48 -20.96
C ILE A 433 2.93 -1.25 -20.07
N ASN A 434 3.37 -1.40 -18.85
CA ASN A 434 3.68 -0.29 -17.96
C ASN A 434 5.13 0.15 -18.19
N LYS A 435 5.33 1.25 -18.88
CA LYS A 435 6.66 1.85 -19.04
C LYS A 435 6.92 2.80 -17.87
N THR A 436 7.83 2.42 -16.99
CA THR A 436 8.22 3.23 -15.84
C THR A 436 8.94 4.49 -16.29
N ILE A 437 8.46 5.65 -15.83
CA ILE A 437 9.08 6.97 -16.05
C ILE A 437 9.84 7.42 -14.79
N VAL A 438 9.24 7.25 -13.59
CA VAL A 438 9.88 7.55 -12.31
C VAL A 438 10.03 6.25 -11.53
N PRO A 439 11.26 5.77 -11.26
CA PRO A 439 11.48 4.60 -10.43
C PRO A 439 10.99 4.78 -8.99
N ALA A 440 10.63 3.68 -8.32
CA ALA A 440 10.38 3.69 -6.88
C ALA A 440 11.65 4.12 -6.11
N ASN A 441 11.45 4.68 -4.93
CA ASN A 441 12.52 5.20 -4.07
C ASN A 441 13.38 6.30 -4.70
N GLN A 442 12.86 6.97 -5.72
CA GLN A 442 13.49 8.15 -6.30
C GLN A 442 13.34 9.35 -5.35
N ARG A 443 14.42 10.12 -5.16
CA ARG A 443 14.42 11.35 -4.35
C ARG A 443 13.47 12.39 -4.94
N ILE A 444 12.76 13.12 -4.08
CA ILE A 444 11.85 14.21 -4.44
C ILE A 444 12.35 15.55 -3.90
N PRO A 445 12.07 16.67 -4.60
CA PRO A 445 11.38 16.76 -5.89
C PRO A 445 12.22 16.25 -7.08
N VAL A 446 11.55 15.65 -8.07
CA VAL A 446 12.22 15.09 -9.26
C VAL A 446 11.41 15.33 -10.53
N LYS A 447 12.11 15.45 -11.67
CA LYS A 447 11.52 15.42 -13.00
C LYS A 447 12.18 14.31 -13.81
N CYS A 448 11.37 13.42 -14.36
CA CYS A 448 11.79 12.37 -15.28
C CYS A 448 10.96 12.45 -16.55
N ALA A 449 11.58 12.19 -17.68
CA ALA A 449 10.91 12.21 -18.97
C ALA A 449 11.29 10.97 -19.77
N GLU A 450 10.33 10.47 -20.55
CA GLU A 450 10.51 9.35 -21.48
C GLU A 450 9.94 9.75 -22.84
N ALA A 451 10.55 9.24 -23.91
CA ALA A 451 10.17 9.55 -25.28
C ALA A 451 9.43 8.37 -25.91
N PHE A 452 8.36 8.65 -26.59
CA PHE A 452 7.49 7.66 -27.23
C PHE A 452 7.26 8.03 -28.69
N HIS A 453 7.07 7.03 -29.54
CA HIS A 453 6.63 7.23 -30.89
C HIS A 453 5.11 7.36 -30.98
N TYR A 454 4.64 8.29 -31.77
CA TYR A 454 3.23 8.51 -32.04
C TYR A 454 3.00 8.79 -33.51
N TYR A 455 2.15 7.99 -34.15
CA TYR A 455 1.77 8.18 -35.55
C TYR A 455 0.70 9.27 -35.68
N THR A 456 1.02 10.33 -36.39
CA THR A 456 0.09 11.44 -36.61
C THR A 456 -0.62 11.28 -37.94
N SER A 457 -1.85 11.84 -38.05
CA SER A 457 -2.65 11.90 -39.25
C SER A 457 -2.69 13.33 -39.80
N ALA A 458 -2.65 13.45 -41.12
CA ALA A 458 -2.87 14.75 -41.80
C ALA A 458 -4.35 15.15 -41.80
N ARG A 459 -5.26 14.23 -41.48
CA ARG A 459 -6.71 14.44 -41.42
C ARG A 459 -7.21 14.17 -40.01
N GLY A 460 -7.77 15.21 -39.38
CA GLY A 460 -8.32 15.10 -38.04
C GLY A 460 -7.40 15.67 -36.94
N GLU A 461 -7.90 15.67 -35.74
CA GLU A 461 -7.15 16.08 -34.55
C GLU A 461 -6.25 14.91 -34.08
N ASN A 462 -4.97 15.21 -33.82
CA ASN A 462 -4.04 14.25 -33.27
C ASN A 462 -4.05 14.42 -31.75
N GLU A 463 -4.62 13.44 -31.07
CA GLU A 463 -4.72 13.39 -29.63
C GLU A 463 -4.19 12.03 -29.10
N VAL A 464 -3.57 12.04 -27.93
CA VAL A 464 -3.10 10.82 -27.28
C VAL A 464 -3.55 10.73 -25.83
N GLU A 465 -4.02 9.54 -25.45
CA GLU A 465 -4.39 9.24 -24.07
C GLU A 465 -3.16 8.84 -23.26
N ILE A 466 -2.96 9.47 -22.13
CA ILE A 466 -1.93 9.13 -21.15
C ILE A 466 -2.62 8.61 -19.89
N TYR A 467 -2.42 7.34 -19.57
CA TYR A 467 -2.84 6.76 -18.31
C TYR A 467 -1.65 6.70 -17.37
N VAL A 468 -1.72 7.43 -16.27
CA VAL A 468 -0.67 7.47 -15.26
C VAL A 468 -0.86 6.30 -14.31
N LEU A 469 0.14 5.43 -14.28
CA LEU A 469 0.17 4.22 -13.46
C LEU A 469 1.07 4.40 -12.24
N GLN A 470 0.63 3.90 -11.10
CA GLN A 470 1.43 3.81 -9.89
C GLN A 470 1.68 2.33 -9.54
N GLY A 471 2.94 1.91 -9.59
CA GLY A 471 3.39 0.53 -9.45
C GLY A 471 4.35 0.10 -10.55
N THR A 472 4.88 -1.11 -10.45
CA THR A 472 5.86 -1.69 -11.39
C THR A 472 5.32 -2.88 -12.19
N LYS A 473 4.10 -3.31 -11.90
CA LYS A 473 3.48 -4.49 -12.51
C LYS A 473 2.84 -4.16 -13.88
N ALA A 474 2.14 -5.13 -14.45
CA ALA A 474 1.37 -4.94 -15.68
C ALA A 474 0.31 -3.82 -15.52
N PRO A 475 -0.14 -3.17 -16.62
CA PRO A 475 -1.02 -1.99 -16.53
C PRO A 475 -2.24 -2.14 -15.64
N LEU A 476 -2.94 -3.28 -15.74
CA LEU A 476 -4.17 -3.53 -14.97
C LEU A 476 -3.92 -3.93 -13.51
N GLU A 477 -2.68 -4.29 -13.16
CA GLU A 477 -2.27 -4.60 -11.79
C GLU A 477 -1.73 -3.38 -11.05
N CYS A 478 -1.56 -2.27 -11.75
CA CYS A 478 -1.14 -1.00 -11.17
C CYS A 478 -2.35 -0.16 -10.80
N GLN A 479 -2.19 0.71 -9.82
CA GLN A 479 -3.20 1.73 -9.55
C GLN A 479 -3.16 2.78 -10.67
N ILE A 480 -4.30 2.98 -11.35
CA ILE A 480 -4.45 4.06 -12.33
C ILE A 480 -4.85 5.32 -11.56
N ILE A 481 -3.97 6.31 -11.53
CA ILE A 481 -4.16 7.53 -10.76
C ILE A 481 -4.79 8.66 -11.57
N GLY A 482 -4.69 8.63 -12.89
CA GLY A 482 -5.30 9.64 -13.76
C GLY A 482 -5.27 9.23 -15.21
N LYS A 483 -6.20 9.80 -15.98
CA LYS A 483 -6.24 9.81 -17.45
C LYS A 483 -6.09 11.24 -17.93
N TYR A 484 -5.18 11.43 -18.86
CA TYR A 484 -4.93 12.75 -19.46
C TYR A 484 -5.01 12.65 -20.98
N MET A 485 -5.76 13.56 -21.57
CA MET A 485 -5.80 13.74 -23.02
C MET A 485 -4.83 14.84 -23.43
N VAL A 486 -3.86 14.50 -24.26
CA VAL A 486 -2.89 15.43 -24.84
C VAL A 486 -3.34 15.78 -26.24
N SER A 487 -3.49 17.07 -26.52
CA SER A 487 -3.95 17.59 -27.82
C SER A 487 -2.93 18.53 -28.43
N GLY A 488 -3.24 19.08 -29.63
CA GLY A 488 -2.36 20.03 -30.30
C GLY A 488 -1.12 19.42 -30.94
N ILE A 489 -1.10 18.10 -31.14
CA ILE A 489 0.01 17.39 -31.78
C ILE A 489 -0.03 17.70 -33.31
N SER A 490 1.04 18.29 -33.80
CA SER A 490 1.16 18.66 -35.19
C SER A 490 1.58 17.47 -36.07
N HIS A 491 0.96 17.33 -37.26
CA HIS A 491 1.39 16.36 -38.25
C HIS A 491 2.53 16.91 -39.10
N ASN A 492 3.62 16.13 -39.23
CA ASN A 492 4.68 16.37 -40.18
C ASN A 492 5.03 15.04 -40.89
N ARG A 493 4.97 15.02 -42.21
CA ARG A 493 5.27 13.82 -43.02
C ARG A 493 6.73 13.35 -42.88
N GLU A 494 7.65 14.27 -42.67
CA GLU A 494 9.09 13.97 -42.53
C GLU A 494 9.43 13.45 -41.12
N ASP A 495 8.54 13.72 -40.15
CA ASP A 495 8.67 13.30 -38.73
C ASP A 495 7.42 12.52 -38.33
N ASN A 496 7.19 11.39 -38.99
CA ASN A 496 6.07 10.50 -38.70
C ASN A 496 6.53 9.01 -38.73
N PRO A 497 6.60 8.29 -37.58
CA PRO A 497 6.06 8.71 -36.27
C PRO A 497 6.83 9.85 -35.62
N THR A 498 6.08 10.81 -35.07
CA THR A 498 6.69 11.88 -34.29
C THR A 498 7.02 11.42 -32.87
N THR A 499 7.97 12.08 -32.23
CA THR A 499 8.31 11.81 -30.84
C THR A 499 7.45 12.63 -29.91
N ILE A 500 6.78 11.98 -28.96
CA ILE A 500 6.10 12.64 -27.83
C ILE A 500 6.90 12.35 -26.55
N LYS A 501 7.42 13.40 -25.93
CA LYS A 501 8.11 13.32 -24.63
C LYS A 501 7.09 13.54 -23.53
N ILE A 502 6.90 12.52 -22.67
CA ILE A 502 6.07 12.62 -21.46
C ILE A 502 6.98 12.84 -20.29
N GLN A 503 6.74 13.90 -19.53
CA GLN A 503 7.47 14.23 -18.32
C GLN A 503 6.57 14.13 -17.10
N TYR A 504 7.01 13.38 -16.12
CA TYR A 504 6.45 13.38 -14.77
C TYR A 504 7.34 14.18 -13.83
N SER A 505 6.73 15.05 -13.05
CA SER A 505 7.40 15.71 -11.93
C SER A 505 6.69 15.41 -10.63
N TYR A 506 7.46 14.97 -9.65
CA TYR A 506 7.03 14.93 -8.26
C TYR A 506 7.39 16.22 -7.56
N ASP A 507 6.40 16.81 -6.92
CA ASP A 507 6.64 17.94 -6.02
C ASP A 507 7.09 17.48 -4.61
N ILE A 508 7.29 18.44 -3.72
CA ILE A 508 7.71 18.19 -2.32
C ILE A 508 6.65 17.47 -1.47
N ASN A 509 5.41 17.41 -1.94
CA ASN A 509 4.30 16.71 -1.30
C ASN A 509 4.16 15.27 -1.79
N GLY A 510 5.01 14.86 -2.74
CA GLY A 510 4.88 13.58 -3.41
C GLY A 510 3.68 13.54 -4.37
N MET A 511 3.27 14.71 -4.90
CA MET A 511 2.21 14.82 -5.90
C MET A 511 2.80 14.81 -7.29
N VAL A 512 2.15 14.10 -8.22
CA VAL A 512 2.59 13.96 -9.61
C VAL A 512 1.93 15.00 -10.49
N HIS A 513 2.74 15.63 -11.33
CA HIS A 513 2.31 16.52 -12.40
C HIS A 513 2.78 15.99 -13.75
N VAL A 514 1.91 16.01 -14.75
CA VAL A 514 2.16 15.48 -16.08
C VAL A 514 2.35 16.62 -17.06
N GLN A 515 3.39 16.52 -17.90
CA GLN A 515 3.63 17.42 -19.03
C GLN A 515 3.95 16.58 -20.27
N ALA A 516 3.60 17.08 -21.45
CA ALA A 516 3.93 16.45 -22.72
C ALA A 516 4.47 17.48 -23.70
N ARG A 517 5.43 17.06 -24.55
CA ARG A 517 6.04 17.89 -25.59
C ARG A 517 6.24 17.09 -26.87
N GLN A 518 6.10 17.75 -28.02
CA GLN A 518 6.37 17.11 -29.30
C GLN A 518 7.81 17.40 -29.76
N GLY A 519 8.52 16.35 -30.14
CA GLY A 519 9.89 16.43 -30.65
C GLY A 519 10.84 17.15 -29.68
N ASN A 520 11.63 18.06 -30.20
CA ASN A 520 12.56 18.89 -29.43
C ASN A 520 11.96 20.26 -29.06
N SER A 521 10.64 20.44 -29.18
CA SER A 521 9.96 21.66 -28.78
C SER A 521 10.11 21.92 -27.29
N ASN A 522 10.32 23.16 -26.91
CA ASN A 522 10.27 23.62 -25.53
C ASN A 522 8.87 24.08 -25.10
N VAL A 523 7.87 23.91 -25.96
CA VAL A 523 6.47 24.31 -25.69
C VAL A 523 5.72 23.06 -25.22
N ASP A 524 5.07 23.19 -24.08
CA ASP A 524 4.21 22.13 -23.56
C ASP A 524 2.94 22.00 -24.41
N LEU A 525 2.55 20.77 -24.70
CA LEU A 525 1.28 20.47 -25.36
C LEU A 525 0.11 20.67 -24.37
N PRO A 526 -1.06 21.12 -24.85
CA PRO A 526 -2.25 21.16 -24.00
C PRO A 526 -2.62 19.80 -23.45
N ILE A 527 -2.86 19.74 -22.13
CA ILE A 527 -3.26 18.53 -21.41
C ILE A 527 -4.56 18.80 -20.69
N ARG A 528 -5.53 17.88 -20.84
CA ARG A 528 -6.80 17.88 -20.12
C ARG A 528 -6.94 16.59 -19.33
N GLU A 529 -7.22 16.69 -18.04
CA GLU A 529 -7.55 15.53 -17.21
C GLU A 529 -8.98 15.05 -17.53
N GLU A 530 -9.16 13.74 -17.62
CA GLU A 530 -10.44 13.09 -17.91
C GLU A 530 -10.71 11.95 -16.90
N PRO A 531 -11.98 11.58 -16.70
CA PRO A 531 -12.31 10.41 -15.90
C PRO A 531 -11.69 9.14 -16.48
N VAL A 532 -11.14 8.30 -15.60
CA VAL A 532 -10.66 6.99 -15.99
C VAL A 532 -11.88 6.12 -16.36
N PRO A 533 -11.92 5.49 -17.54
CA PRO A 533 -13.01 4.59 -17.92
C PRO A 533 -13.19 3.45 -16.92
N ALA A 534 -14.43 3.03 -16.68
CA ALA A 534 -14.72 1.89 -15.82
C ALA A 534 -14.19 0.57 -16.40
N ASP A 535 -14.21 0.44 -17.73
CA ASP A 535 -13.66 -0.71 -18.42
C ASP A 535 -12.27 -0.37 -19.00
N MET A 536 -11.25 -0.99 -18.43
CA MET A 536 -9.85 -0.90 -18.86
C MET A 536 -9.35 -2.23 -19.43
N SER A 537 -10.21 -3.21 -19.64
CA SER A 537 -9.85 -4.57 -20.05
C SER A 537 -9.03 -4.64 -21.33
N LYS A 538 -9.22 -3.66 -22.25
CA LYS A 538 -8.44 -3.55 -23.49
C LYS A 538 -6.91 -3.48 -23.26
N TYR A 539 -6.48 -2.94 -22.13
CA TYR A 539 -5.05 -2.81 -21.82
C TYR A 539 -4.42 -4.09 -21.23
N GLY A 540 -5.22 -5.10 -20.98
CA GLY A 540 -4.78 -6.47 -20.70
C GLY A 540 -4.80 -7.38 -21.93
N GLN A 541 -5.32 -6.88 -23.07
CA GLN A 541 -5.43 -7.64 -24.31
C GLN A 541 -4.17 -7.45 -25.18
N PRO A 542 -3.77 -8.48 -25.95
CA PRO A 542 -2.74 -8.29 -26.98
C PRO A 542 -3.22 -7.29 -28.04
N ILE A 543 -2.27 -6.61 -28.62
CA ILE A 543 -2.47 -5.80 -29.80
C ILE A 543 -2.11 -6.66 -31.00
N ASP A 544 -3.01 -6.85 -31.95
CA ASP A 544 -2.72 -7.51 -33.21
C ASP A 544 -2.56 -6.44 -34.31
N PRO A 545 -1.31 -6.05 -34.63
CA PRO A 545 -1.06 -5.06 -35.66
C PRO A 545 -1.37 -5.57 -37.07
N ASP A 546 -1.35 -6.91 -37.32
CA ASP A 546 -1.37 -7.47 -38.68
C ASP A 546 -2.38 -8.60 -38.90
N GLU A 547 -3.39 -8.78 -38.03
CA GLU A 547 -4.31 -9.94 -38.05
C GLU A 547 -3.61 -11.32 -37.99
N MET A 548 -2.30 -11.38 -37.74
CA MET A 548 -1.62 -12.63 -37.49
C MET A 548 -1.93 -13.09 -36.07
N LYS A 549 -2.84 -14.05 -35.97
CA LYS A 549 -3.12 -14.76 -34.72
C LYS A 549 -1.86 -15.47 -34.26
N PRO A 550 -1.25 -15.11 -33.12
CA PRO A 550 -0.30 -16.02 -32.52
C PRO A 550 -1.06 -17.33 -32.24
N VAL A 551 -0.47 -18.45 -32.63
CA VAL A 551 -1.01 -19.75 -32.20
C VAL A 551 -0.84 -19.78 -30.70
N ALA A 552 -1.91 -19.59 -29.95
CA ALA A 552 -1.85 -19.61 -28.50
C ALA A 552 -1.40 -21.00 -28.06
N GLU A 553 -0.38 -21.07 -27.23
CA GLU A 553 0.05 -22.34 -26.65
C GLU A 553 -1.08 -22.96 -25.83
N PRO A 554 -1.27 -24.30 -25.91
CA PRO A 554 -2.22 -24.96 -25.02
C PRO A 554 -1.94 -24.59 -23.55
N LEU A 555 -3.01 -24.30 -22.81
CA LEU A 555 -2.96 -23.86 -21.44
C LEU A 555 -3.67 -24.85 -20.52
N SER A 556 -2.96 -25.37 -19.52
CA SER A 556 -3.53 -26.24 -18.49
C SER A 556 -3.35 -25.57 -17.11
N VAL A 557 -4.48 -25.30 -16.43
CA VAL A 557 -4.50 -24.64 -15.13
C VAL A 557 -5.14 -25.56 -14.09
N VAL A 558 -4.51 -25.66 -12.91
CA VAL A 558 -5.11 -26.30 -11.73
C VAL A 558 -5.20 -25.29 -10.61
N MET A 559 -6.41 -25.09 -10.08
CA MET A 559 -6.63 -24.23 -8.92
C MET A 559 -6.83 -25.10 -7.68
N ALA A 560 -6.05 -24.85 -6.63
CA ALA A 560 -6.18 -25.51 -5.34
C ALA A 560 -6.64 -24.50 -4.31
N VAL A 561 -7.70 -24.82 -3.57
CA VAL A 561 -8.30 -23.96 -2.56
C VAL A 561 -8.26 -24.64 -1.20
N ASP A 562 -7.82 -23.87 -0.21
CA ASP A 562 -7.91 -24.24 1.20
C ASP A 562 -9.38 -24.27 1.63
N VAL A 563 -9.80 -25.38 2.25
CA VAL A 563 -11.18 -25.60 2.73
C VAL A 563 -11.18 -25.91 4.23
N SER A 564 -10.14 -25.57 4.95
CA SER A 564 -10.02 -25.77 6.41
C SER A 564 -11.10 -25.02 7.20
N GLY A 565 -11.11 -25.21 8.51
CA GLY A 565 -12.13 -24.62 9.38
C GLY A 565 -12.18 -23.10 9.37
N SER A 566 -11.04 -22.43 9.16
CA SER A 566 -10.92 -20.96 9.02
C SER A 566 -11.65 -20.42 7.79
N MET A 567 -11.80 -21.24 6.75
CA MET A 567 -12.52 -20.89 5.54
C MET A 567 -14.04 -20.90 5.67
N SER A 568 -14.59 -21.31 6.81
CA SER A 568 -16.04 -21.43 6.98
C SER A 568 -16.76 -20.09 6.84
N GLY A 569 -17.89 -20.05 6.12
CA GLY A 569 -18.72 -18.86 5.93
C GLY A 569 -18.37 -18.04 4.69
N GLU A 570 -18.17 -16.74 4.83
CA GLU A 570 -17.86 -15.85 3.71
C GLU A 570 -16.52 -16.15 3.02
N PRO A 571 -15.41 -16.50 3.73
CA PRO A 571 -14.12 -16.71 3.07
C PRO A 571 -14.16 -17.78 1.98
N ILE A 572 -14.81 -18.90 2.20
CA ILE A 572 -14.92 -19.97 1.18
C ILE A 572 -15.78 -19.51 -0.01
N LYS A 573 -16.86 -18.75 0.23
CA LYS A 573 -17.71 -18.24 -0.84
C LYS A 573 -16.92 -17.30 -1.74
N ASP A 574 -16.21 -16.33 -1.16
CA ASP A 574 -15.41 -15.36 -1.89
C ASP A 574 -14.30 -16.04 -2.70
N ALA A 575 -13.66 -17.07 -2.12
CA ALA A 575 -12.66 -17.87 -2.82
C ALA A 575 -13.25 -18.62 -4.03
N LEU A 576 -14.41 -19.25 -3.86
CA LEU A 576 -15.06 -19.99 -4.94
C LEU A 576 -15.62 -19.06 -6.02
N ASP A 577 -16.13 -17.90 -5.64
CA ASP A 577 -16.59 -16.87 -6.58
C ASP A 577 -15.40 -16.30 -7.37
N ALA A 578 -14.27 -16.05 -6.73
CA ALA A 578 -13.03 -15.61 -7.37
C ALA A 578 -12.50 -16.68 -8.36
N MET A 579 -12.51 -17.96 -7.97
CA MET A 579 -12.16 -19.07 -8.86
C MET A 579 -13.10 -19.18 -10.06
N CYS A 580 -14.40 -19.01 -9.85
CA CYS A 580 -15.37 -19.00 -10.95
C CYS A 580 -15.14 -17.82 -11.90
N HIS A 581 -14.89 -16.63 -11.34
CA HIS A 581 -14.55 -15.44 -12.12
C HIS A 581 -13.25 -15.62 -12.92
N PHE A 582 -12.25 -16.28 -12.33
CA PHE A 582 -11.04 -16.66 -13.05
C PHE A 582 -11.36 -17.51 -14.28
N VAL A 583 -12.22 -18.54 -14.15
CA VAL A 583 -12.62 -19.41 -15.27
C VAL A 583 -13.33 -18.61 -16.36
N ASP A 584 -14.15 -17.61 -16.02
CA ASP A 584 -14.87 -16.77 -16.98
C ASP A 584 -13.92 -16.01 -17.92
N ASN A 585 -12.73 -15.62 -17.46
CA ASN A 585 -11.74 -14.92 -18.30
C ASN A 585 -11.16 -15.78 -19.44
N PHE A 586 -11.39 -17.09 -19.43
CA PHE A 586 -10.90 -18.00 -20.46
C PHE A 586 -11.99 -18.47 -21.42
N GLU A 587 -13.22 -17.97 -21.34
CA GLU A 587 -14.29 -18.31 -22.28
C GLU A 587 -13.95 -17.92 -23.73
N GLU A 588 -13.14 -16.88 -23.91
CA GLU A 588 -12.66 -16.38 -25.21
C GLU A 588 -11.17 -16.66 -25.45
N TYR A 589 -10.55 -17.57 -24.68
CA TYR A 589 -9.14 -17.93 -24.87
C TYR A 589 -8.92 -18.55 -26.26
N PRO A 590 -7.97 -18.05 -27.09
CA PRO A 590 -7.86 -18.45 -28.48
C PRO A 590 -7.18 -19.80 -28.70
N GLY A 591 -6.64 -20.41 -27.64
CA GLY A 591 -6.00 -21.73 -27.65
C GLY A 591 -6.82 -22.79 -26.92
N ASP A 592 -6.29 -24.01 -26.88
CA ASP A 592 -6.84 -25.07 -26.05
C ASP A 592 -6.62 -24.74 -24.57
N VAL A 593 -7.69 -24.60 -23.79
CA VAL A 593 -7.63 -24.40 -22.35
C VAL A 593 -8.27 -25.56 -21.60
N GLN A 594 -7.60 -26.05 -20.58
CA GLN A 594 -8.15 -27.02 -19.65
C GLN A 594 -7.95 -26.53 -18.22
N ILE A 595 -9.02 -26.56 -17.41
CA ILE A 595 -8.98 -26.10 -16.03
C ILE A 595 -9.46 -27.21 -15.10
N GLY A 596 -8.75 -27.42 -14.00
CA GLY A 596 -9.08 -28.36 -12.93
C GLY A 596 -9.14 -27.67 -11.58
N ALA A 597 -9.76 -28.34 -10.59
CA ALA A 597 -9.91 -27.80 -9.23
C ALA A 597 -9.63 -28.87 -8.17
N ILE A 598 -8.95 -28.45 -7.10
CA ILE A 598 -8.57 -29.28 -5.96
C ILE A 598 -9.03 -28.56 -4.67
N ALA A 599 -9.63 -29.32 -3.76
CA ALA A 599 -9.87 -28.88 -2.38
C ALA A 599 -8.80 -29.47 -1.46
N VAL A 600 -8.27 -28.67 -0.54
CA VAL A 600 -7.19 -29.11 0.38
C VAL A 600 -7.43 -28.61 1.79
N SER A 601 -7.22 -29.47 2.75
CA SER A 601 -7.06 -29.13 4.17
C SER A 601 -6.23 -30.23 4.88
N ASP A 602 -6.81 -31.17 5.60
CA ASP A 602 -6.08 -32.32 6.18
C ASP A 602 -5.58 -33.27 5.09
N THR A 603 -6.32 -33.36 4.00
CA THR A 603 -5.99 -34.11 2.80
C THR A 603 -6.28 -33.27 1.55
N SER A 604 -5.82 -33.76 0.41
CA SER A 604 -6.10 -33.18 -0.89
C SER A 604 -7.12 -34.01 -1.65
N GLN A 605 -8.05 -33.37 -2.34
CA GLN A 605 -9.09 -34.04 -3.16
C GLN A 605 -9.23 -33.32 -4.51
N ILE A 606 -9.07 -34.06 -5.59
CA ILE A 606 -9.39 -33.54 -6.93
C ILE A 606 -10.92 -33.48 -7.07
N VAL A 607 -11.45 -32.25 -7.11
CA VAL A 607 -12.88 -31.99 -7.28
C VAL A 607 -13.26 -32.00 -8.76
N GLN A 608 -12.36 -31.46 -9.61
CA GLN A 608 -12.50 -31.45 -11.05
C GLN A 608 -11.14 -31.76 -11.71
N SER A 609 -11.06 -32.87 -12.42
CA SER A 609 -9.94 -33.13 -13.32
C SER A 609 -9.90 -32.11 -14.45
N LEU A 610 -8.76 -31.94 -15.12
CA LEU A 610 -8.63 -31.03 -16.26
C LEU A 610 -9.79 -31.23 -17.27
N THR A 611 -10.42 -30.13 -17.63
CA THR A 611 -11.56 -30.13 -18.56
C THR A 611 -11.57 -28.84 -19.39
N SER A 612 -11.89 -28.95 -20.66
CA SER A 612 -12.17 -27.81 -21.54
C SER A 612 -13.61 -27.31 -21.42
N ASN A 613 -14.48 -28.07 -20.72
CA ASN A 613 -15.84 -27.61 -20.42
C ASN A 613 -15.83 -26.67 -19.20
N LEU A 614 -15.70 -25.36 -19.44
CA LEU A 614 -15.61 -24.33 -18.42
C LEU A 614 -16.87 -24.24 -17.54
N SER A 615 -18.07 -24.47 -18.13
CA SER A 615 -19.32 -24.49 -17.36
C SER A 615 -19.36 -25.66 -16.37
N LYS A 616 -18.87 -26.84 -16.77
CA LYS A 616 -18.71 -27.99 -15.86
C LYS A 616 -17.71 -27.69 -14.76
N CYS A 617 -16.59 -27.06 -15.11
CA CYS A 617 -15.57 -26.65 -14.14
C CYS A 617 -16.16 -25.72 -13.06
N LYS A 618 -16.88 -24.67 -13.46
CA LYS A 618 -17.57 -23.75 -12.55
C LYS A 618 -18.59 -24.47 -11.65
N SER A 619 -19.35 -25.41 -12.19
CA SER A 619 -20.30 -26.20 -11.39
C SER A 619 -19.60 -27.05 -10.33
N SER A 620 -18.46 -27.66 -10.66
CA SER A 620 -17.66 -28.44 -9.73
C SER A 620 -17.01 -27.55 -8.66
N ILE A 621 -16.48 -26.37 -9.02
CA ILE A 621 -15.95 -25.40 -8.07
C ILE A 621 -17.03 -24.99 -7.05
N ARG A 622 -18.24 -24.66 -7.49
CA ARG A 622 -19.36 -24.29 -6.61
C ARG A 622 -19.83 -25.43 -5.68
N SER A 623 -19.46 -26.68 -5.97
CA SER A 623 -19.76 -27.82 -5.09
C SER A 623 -18.76 -27.99 -3.92
N ILE A 624 -17.68 -27.22 -3.93
CA ILE A 624 -16.68 -27.23 -2.85
C ILE A 624 -17.30 -26.55 -1.62
N THR A 625 -17.07 -27.15 -0.46
CA THR A 625 -17.53 -26.62 0.83
C THR A 625 -16.39 -26.61 1.84
N SER A 626 -16.44 -25.72 2.82
CA SER A 626 -15.48 -25.73 3.90
C SER A 626 -15.50 -27.05 4.66
N CYS A 627 -14.38 -27.46 5.18
CA CYS A 627 -14.18 -28.75 5.86
C CYS A 627 -14.44 -30.01 5.01
N MET A 628 -14.47 -29.88 3.67
CA MET A 628 -14.71 -30.98 2.77
C MET A 628 -13.66 -32.10 2.88
N THR A 629 -12.40 -31.75 3.17
CA THR A 629 -11.25 -32.66 3.29
C THR A 629 -10.67 -32.71 4.70
N GLY A 630 -11.36 -32.14 5.66
CA GLY A 630 -10.92 -32.00 7.06
C GLY A 630 -11.09 -30.59 7.60
N VAL A 631 -10.57 -30.33 8.78
CA VAL A 631 -10.72 -29.03 9.47
C VAL A 631 -9.39 -28.33 9.74
N CYS A 632 -8.26 -29.05 9.63
CA CYS A 632 -6.91 -28.53 9.83
C CYS A 632 -6.23 -28.27 8.47
N ASN A 633 -4.96 -27.88 8.49
CA ASN A 633 -4.13 -27.63 7.31
C ASN A 633 -2.89 -28.55 7.29
N ASP A 634 -3.13 -29.86 7.34
CA ASP A 634 -2.08 -30.90 7.40
C ASP A 634 -1.70 -31.44 6.02
N GLY A 635 -2.56 -31.28 5.03
CA GLY A 635 -2.36 -31.70 3.65
C GLY A 635 -1.72 -30.65 2.77
N HIS A 636 -1.38 -31.03 1.55
CA HIS A 636 -0.96 -30.13 0.48
C HIS A 636 -1.42 -30.64 -0.90
N PRO A 637 -1.66 -29.77 -1.90
CA PRO A 637 -2.22 -30.18 -3.20
C PRO A 637 -1.17 -30.57 -4.24
N PHE A 638 0.14 -30.45 -3.97
CA PHE A 638 1.20 -30.45 -5.00
C PHE A 638 1.38 -31.80 -5.68
N ASP A 639 1.13 -32.91 -5.00
CA ASP A 639 1.20 -34.23 -5.61
C ASP A 639 0.06 -34.41 -6.65
N ASP A 640 -1.14 -33.96 -6.31
CA ASP A 640 -2.28 -33.96 -7.24
C ASP A 640 -2.08 -32.99 -8.41
N ILE A 641 -1.61 -31.77 -8.13
CA ILE A 641 -1.23 -30.79 -9.15
C ILE A 641 -0.23 -31.41 -10.15
N LYS A 642 0.81 -32.04 -9.63
CA LYS A 642 1.83 -32.69 -10.47
C LYS A 642 1.23 -33.84 -11.28
N SER A 643 0.36 -34.65 -10.70
CA SER A 643 -0.28 -35.76 -11.40
C SER A 643 -1.17 -35.29 -12.55
N MET A 644 -1.86 -34.17 -12.37
CA MET A 644 -2.74 -33.57 -13.37
C MET A 644 -1.99 -32.87 -14.51
N LEU A 645 -0.90 -32.15 -14.19
CA LEU A 645 -0.22 -31.26 -15.14
C LEU A 645 1.03 -31.84 -15.80
N SER A 646 1.70 -32.83 -15.20
CA SER A 646 3.05 -33.27 -15.68
C SER A 646 3.06 -33.78 -17.11
N ARG A 647 1.96 -34.35 -17.61
CA ARG A 647 1.83 -34.92 -18.96
C ARG A 647 1.25 -33.96 -19.99
N GLU A 648 0.75 -32.82 -19.54
CA GLU A 648 0.15 -31.83 -20.42
C GLU A 648 1.19 -31.12 -21.28
N LYS A 649 0.75 -30.65 -22.46
CA LYS A 649 1.59 -29.85 -23.38
C LYS A 649 1.29 -28.37 -23.18
N GLY A 650 2.26 -27.51 -23.56
CA GLY A 650 2.12 -26.07 -23.45
C GLY A 650 2.34 -25.55 -22.03
N LYS A 651 1.69 -24.43 -21.71
CA LYS A 651 1.84 -23.73 -20.43
C LYS A 651 1.07 -24.45 -19.32
N LYS A 652 1.74 -24.71 -18.20
CA LYS A 652 1.21 -25.47 -17.06
C LYS A 652 1.27 -24.60 -15.82
N ILE A 653 0.11 -24.29 -15.25
CA ILE A 653 -0.01 -23.35 -14.14
C ILE A 653 -0.79 -23.97 -13.01
N ALA A 654 -0.34 -23.75 -11.79
CA ALA A 654 -1.07 -24.02 -10.58
C ALA A 654 -1.30 -22.74 -9.78
N ILE A 655 -2.53 -22.53 -9.33
CA ILE A 655 -2.89 -21.43 -8.41
C ILE A 655 -3.26 -22.08 -7.09
N VAL A 656 -2.57 -21.70 -6.02
CA VAL A 656 -2.77 -22.26 -4.67
C VAL A 656 -3.25 -21.16 -3.74
N LEU A 657 -4.48 -21.32 -3.23
CA LEU A 657 -5.10 -20.42 -2.28
C LEU A 657 -4.91 -20.95 -0.86
N ALA A 658 -4.40 -20.09 0.03
CA ALA A 658 -4.24 -20.38 1.44
C ALA A 658 -4.73 -19.20 2.30
N ASP A 659 -5.49 -19.48 3.37
CA ASP A 659 -5.98 -18.49 4.32
C ASP A 659 -5.26 -18.50 5.68
N GLY A 660 -4.36 -19.48 5.88
CA GLY A 660 -3.69 -19.71 7.14
C GLY A 660 -2.31 -20.36 7.05
N MET A 661 -1.76 -20.71 8.20
CA MET A 661 -0.50 -21.43 8.31
C MET A 661 -0.73 -22.93 8.13
N TRP A 662 -0.03 -23.53 7.18
CA TRP A 662 -0.05 -24.98 6.98
C TRP A 662 0.89 -25.69 7.97
N SER A 663 0.44 -26.83 8.50
CA SER A 663 1.14 -27.53 9.58
C SER A 663 2.49 -28.12 9.16
N TYR A 664 2.61 -28.58 7.91
CA TYR A 664 3.82 -29.27 7.40
C TYR A 664 4.42 -28.55 6.21
N GLN A 665 4.78 -27.25 6.39
CA GLN A 665 5.26 -26.38 5.31
C GLN A 665 6.47 -26.95 4.57
N ASP A 666 7.47 -27.52 5.26
CA ASP A 666 8.67 -28.10 4.63
C ASP A 666 8.32 -29.20 3.63
N ARG A 667 7.32 -30.03 3.94
CA ARG A 667 6.83 -31.07 3.05
C ARG A 667 6.14 -30.49 1.84
N ALA A 668 5.29 -29.50 2.03
CA ALA A 668 4.59 -28.78 0.97
C ALA A 668 5.58 -28.08 0.04
N VAL A 669 6.59 -27.38 0.58
CA VAL A 669 7.65 -26.72 -0.21
C VAL A 669 8.44 -27.72 -1.04
N SER A 670 8.82 -28.87 -0.46
CA SER A 670 9.52 -29.93 -1.20
C SER A 670 8.69 -30.48 -2.37
N ALA A 671 7.37 -30.64 -2.16
CA ALA A 671 6.45 -31.09 -3.20
C ALA A 671 6.24 -30.02 -4.29
N ALA A 672 6.13 -28.73 -3.93
CA ALA A 672 6.07 -27.61 -4.85
C ALA A 672 7.32 -27.51 -5.72
N GLN A 673 8.52 -27.69 -5.14
CA GLN A 673 9.77 -27.75 -5.89
C GLN A 673 9.82 -28.92 -6.89
N SER A 674 9.12 -30.01 -6.59
CA SER A 674 8.97 -31.14 -7.51
C SER A 674 8.05 -30.79 -8.69
N CYS A 675 7.04 -29.93 -8.49
CA CYS A 675 6.23 -29.36 -9.56
C CYS A 675 7.05 -28.40 -10.44
N HIS A 676 7.86 -27.51 -9.84
CA HIS A 676 8.74 -26.61 -10.59
C HIS A 676 9.69 -27.39 -11.52
N ARG A 677 10.30 -28.49 -11.03
CA ARG A 677 11.14 -29.37 -11.86
C ARG A 677 10.39 -30.07 -12.98
N ALA A 678 9.08 -30.18 -12.88
CA ALA A 678 8.20 -30.68 -13.93
C ALA A 678 7.71 -29.60 -14.92
N GLY A 679 8.21 -28.36 -14.79
CA GLY A 679 7.84 -27.23 -15.64
C GLY A 679 6.43 -26.69 -15.32
N ILE A 680 5.99 -26.78 -14.07
CA ILE A 680 4.73 -26.26 -13.59
C ILE A 680 5.00 -24.96 -12.86
N ASP A 681 4.43 -23.87 -13.33
CA ASP A 681 4.46 -22.57 -12.67
C ASP A 681 3.41 -22.51 -11.55
N ILE A 682 3.83 -22.13 -10.35
CA ILE A 682 2.95 -22.04 -9.18
C ILE A 682 2.81 -20.58 -8.76
N THR A 683 1.57 -20.13 -8.63
CA THR A 683 1.19 -18.85 -8.04
C THR A 683 0.52 -19.11 -6.68
N GLY A 684 1.14 -18.64 -5.62
CA GLY A 684 0.60 -18.70 -4.26
C GLY A 684 -0.19 -17.45 -3.92
N ILE A 685 -1.46 -17.59 -3.55
CA ILE A 685 -2.31 -16.50 -3.08
C ILE A 685 -2.65 -16.75 -1.62
N GLY A 686 -2.32 -15.81 -0.77
CA GLY A 686 -2.68 -15.83 0.64
C GLY A 686 -3.62 -14.70 1.00
N PHE A 687 -4.52 -14.93 1.93
CA PHE A 687 -5.33 -13.91 2.59
C PHE A 687 -5.53 -14.27 4.06
N GLY A 688 -6.11 -13.35 4.85
CA GLY A 688 -6.29 -13.60 6.28
C GLY A 688 -4.96 -13.72 7.02
N SER A 689 -4.64 -14.89 7.53
CA SER A 689 -3.43 -15.19 8.31
C SER A 689 -2.36 -15.99 7.56
N ALA A 690 -2.41 -15.98 6.24
CA ALA A 690 -1.48 -16.75 5.41
C ALA A 690 -0.01 -16.35 5.65
N ASP A 691 0.88 -17.34 5.67
CA ASP A 691 2.32 -17.14 5.84
C ASP A 691 2.96 -16.70 4.50
N GLN A 692 3.34 -15.43 4.42
CA GLN A 692 3.93 -14.87 3.21
C GLN A 692 5.28 -15.52 2.83
N LYS A 693 6.06 -15.99 3.80
CA LYS A 693 7.30 -16.70 3.53
C LYS A 693 7.00 -18.04 2.87
N PHE A 694 6.06 -18.79 3.42
CA PHE A 694 5.62 -20.05 2.84
C PHE A 694 5.09 -19.89 1.42
N LEU A 695 4.25 -18.86 1.18
CA LEU A 695 3.75 -18.56 -0.17
C LEU A 695 4.89 -18.32 -1.18
N ARG A 696 5.94 -17.60 -0.77
CA ARG A 696 7.13 -17.41 -1.62
C ARG A 696 7.90 -18.70 -1.86
N ASP A 697 8.04 -19.52 -0.84
CA ASP A 697 8.80 -20.76 -0.92
C ASP A 697 8.12 -21.80 -1.84
N ILE A 698 6.80 -21.75 -2.00
CA ILE A 698 6.04 -22.61 -2.93
C ILE A 698 5.87 -22.02 -4.33
N SER A 699 5.99 -20.70 -4.51
CA SER A 699 5.75 -20.02 -5.78
C SER A 699 6.96 -20.13 -6.72
N SER A 700 6.72 -20.01 -8.02
CA SER A 700 7.77 -20.08 -9.05
C SER A 700 8.66 -18.82 -9.08
N GLY A 701 8.27 -17.74 -8.39
CA GLY A 701 9.03 -16.51 -8.26
C GLY A 701 8.42 -15.55 -7.24
N ASP A 702 9.18 -14.55 -6.83
CA ASP A 702 8.77 -13.57 -5.79
C ASP A 702 7.50 -12.79 -6.18
N VAL A 703 7.27 -12.57 -7.47
CA VAL A 703 6.09 -11.86 -8.00
C VAL A 703 4.82 -12.72 -7.96
N GLN A 704 4.97 -14.03 -7.90
CA GLN A 704 3.86 -15.00 -7.90
C GLN A 704 3.37 -15.36 -6.50
N ALA A 705 3.97 -14.79 -5.45
CA ALA A 705 3.53 -14.92 -4.07
C ALA A 705 2.75 -13.66 -3.67
N MET A 706 1.42 -13.76 -3.57
CA MET A 706 0.54 -12.63 -3.30
C MET A 706 -0.12 -12.78 -1.93
N LEU A 707 -0.09 -11.71 -1.14
CA LEU A 707 -0.95 -11.54 0.02
C LEU A 707 -1.99 -10.49 -0.34
N VAL A 708 -3.27 -10.85 -0.26
CA VAL A 708 -4.40 -10.02 -0.68
C VAL A 708 -5.44 -9.94 0.42
N ASP A 709 -6.21 -8.86 0.44
CA ASP A 709 -7.41 -8.80 1.28
C ASP A 709 -8.50 -9.68 0.70
N GLN A 710 -9.36 -10.23 1.56
CA GLN A 710 -10.49 -11.06 1.15
C GLN A 710 -11.38 -10.35 0.12
N SER A 711 -11.62 -9.04 0.30
CA SER A 711 -12.38 -8.20 -0.64
C SER A 711 -11.71 -8.00 -2.01
N GLU A 712 -10.41 -8.22 -2.12
CA GLU A 712 -9.63 -8.05 -3.35
C GLU A 712 -9.36 -9.38 -4.08
N LEU A 713 -9.83 -10.49 -3.52
CA LEU A 713 -9.53 -11.83 -4.02
C LEU A 713 -9.98 -12.01 -5.48
N THR A 714 -11.21 -11.63 -5.79
CA THR A 714 -11.76 -11.69 -7.17
C THR A 714 -10.95 -10.84 -8.14
N GLN A 715 -10.53 -9.65 -7.74
CA GLN A 715 -9.69 -8.77 -8.55
C GLN A 715 -8.31 -9.39 -8.79
N SER A 716 -7.73 -10.02 -7.78
CA SER A 716 -6.43 -10.69 -7.86
C SER A 716 -6.47 -11.89 -8.81
N PHE A 717 -7.52 -12.69 -8.74
CA PHE A 717 -7.75 -13.78 -9.71
C PHE A 717 -7.95 -13.27 -11.13
N GLY A 718 -8.68 -12.16 -11.30
CA GLY A 718 -8.84 -11.52 -12.61
C GLY A 718 -7.51 -11.07 -13.20
N LYS A 719 -6.62 -10.49 -12.37
CA LYS A 719 -5.26 -10.09 -12.78
C LYS A 719 -4.41 -11.29 -13.19
N ILE A 720 -4.42 -12.36 -12.40
CA ILE A 720 -3.70 -13.60 -12.70
C ILE A 720 -4.21 -14.21 -14.00
N ALA A 721 -5.54 -14.24 -14.22
CA ALA A 721 -6.12 -14.73 -15.45
C ALA A 721 -5.64 -13.91 -16.67
N GLN A 722 -5.55 -12.59 -16.53
CA GLN A 722 -5.05 -11.71 -17.58
C GLN A 722 -3.55 -11.91 -17.85
N GLU A 723 -2.73 -12.09 -16.81
CA GLU A 723 -1.30 -12.44 -16.96
C GLU A 723 -1.12 -13.76 -17.70
N ILE A 724 -1.90 -14.77 -17.33
CA ILE A 724 -1.84 -16.12 -17.92
C ILE A 724 -2.37 -16.09 -19.35
N GLY A 725 -3.49 -15.43 -19.58
CA GLY A 725 -4.18 -15.33 -20.87
C GLY A 725 -3.55 -14.35 -21.84
N GLY A 726 -2.88 -13.30 -21.33
CA GLY A 726 -2.26 -12.23 -22.14
C GLY A 726 -1.08 -12.67 -23.02
N GLY A 727 -0.61 -13.91 -22.85
CA GLY A 727 0.36 -14.52 -23.77
C GLY A 727 -0.23 -14.99 -25.10
N GLY A 728 -1.51 -14.76 -25.38
CA GLY A 728 -2.12 -15.30 -26.61
C GLY A 728 -3.60 -15.03 -26.83
N THR A 729 -4.11 -13.79 -26.63
CA THR A 729 -5.52 -13.50 -26.93
C THR A 729 -5.71 -12.81 -28.28
N ALA A 730 -6.29 -13.53 -29.26
CA ALA A 730 -6.85 -12.94 -30.46
C ALA A 730 -8.31 -12.58 -30.23
N SER A 731 -8.65 -11.32 -30.30
CA SER A 731 -10.02 -10.80 -30.26
C SER A 731 -10.77 -11.20 -31.53
N LYS A 732 -11.92 -11.89 -31.39
CA LYS A 732 -12.90 -12.00 -32.48
C LYS A 732 -13.64 -10.67 -32.59
N ARG A 733 -13.27 -9.84 -33.56
CA ARG A 733 -14.09 -8.67 -33.94
C ARG A 733 -15.38 -9.12 -34.61
N GLY A 734 -16.50 -8.90 -33.94
CA GLY A 734 -17.79 -8.72 -34.60
C GLY A 734 -17.75 -7.44 -35.42
N ARG A 735 -17.89 -7.58 -36.75
CA ARG A 735 -18.08 -6.44 -37.67
C ARG A 735 -19.39 -5.72 -37.34
N THR A 736 -19.30 -4.50 -36.81
CA THR A 736 -20.32 -3.47 -37.07
C THR A 736 -19.60 -2.15 -37.32
N GLY A 737 -19.84 -1.66 -38.48
CA GLY A 737 -19.74 -0.39 -39.13
C GLY A 737 -18.85 0.76 -38.58
N SER A 738 -17.98 1.21 -39.48
CA SER A 738 -17.50 2.58 -39.68
C SER A 738 -17.07 3.40 -38.45
N GLU A 739 -15.75 3.51 -38.30
CA GLU A 739 -15.04 4.78 -38.24
C GLU A 739 -13.57 4.47 -38.12
N THR A 740 -12.76 5.00 -39.01
CA THR A 740 -11.31 4.91 -38.99
C THR A 740 -10.79 5.58 -37.74
N SER A 741 -10.65 4.81 -36.65
CA SER A 741 -9.96 5.27 -35.47
C SER A 741 -8.47 5.35 -35.75
N VAL A 742 -7.95 6.55 -35.84
CA VAL A 742 -6.52 6.88 -35.80
C VAL A 742 -5.95 6.26 -34.52
N THR A 743 -4.82 5.61 -34.64
CA THR A 743 -4.09 4.97 -33.54
C THR A 743 -3.79 5.99 -32.43
N THR A 744 -4.34 5.78 -31.24
CA THR A 744 -4.28 6.73 -30.11
C THR A 744 -3.29 6.32 -29.03
N TRP A 745 -2.27 5.53 -29.33
CA TRP A 745 -1.33 5.01 -28.31
C TRP A 745 0.12 5.40 -28.56
N LEU A 746 0.88 5.41 -27.47
CA LEU A 746 2.31 5.66 -27.44
C LEU A 746 3.08 4.34 -27.60
N ALA A 747 4.04 4.26 -28.52
CA ALA A 747 4.94 3.13 -28.67
C ALA A 747 6.34 3.44 -28.10
N ILE A 748 7.01 2.42 -27.56
CA ILE A 748 8.38 2.57 -27.03
C ILE A 748 9.37 2.76 -28.17
N ASN A 749 10.33 3.64 -27.94
CA ASN A 749 11.49 3.83 -28.81
C ASN A 749 12.55 2.75 -28.45
N GLU A 750 12.88 1.81 -29.35
CA GLU A 750 14.08 1.01 -29.24
C GLU A 750 15.19 1.63 -30.08
N HIS A 751 16.12 2.27 -29.41
CA HIS A 751 17.49 2.49 -29.92
C HIS A 751 18.49 2.29 -28.80
#